data_80df1c518feecb444b2130ab505cdfa1
#
_entry.id   80df1c518feecb444b2130ab505cdfa1
#
_cell.length_a   1.000
_cell.length_b   1.000
_cell.length_c   1.000
_cell.angle_alpha   90.00
_cell.angle_beta   90.00
_cell.angle_gamma   90.00
#
_symmetry.space_group_name_H-M   'P 1'
#
loop_
_entity.id
_entity.type
_entity.pdbx_description
1 polymer ?
#
loop_
_entity_poly.entity_id
_entity_poly.type
_entity_poly.pdbx_seq_one_letter_code
_entity_poly.pdbx_strand_id
1 'polypeptide(L)'
;MNGIGLDCGNATLKLVLLSPEGTFLWEKTASHYGAVVQSARRLLGELLAADPGACGCPVVITGNAGDRLKAGCNALAVLGEIPAIHLGVRLLAPEARSAIEIGSQSARFLTGLDQNTPPRFAVNEHCAGGTGSFFEDQMSRLGLKLEDYSRLVGQARSIPRLSGRCAVFAKTDIIHRQQEGVPTPDILLGLCYAMVRNYKAVIVRGLPVEKPVALCGGIGHNQGVIQAVREVFGLSEAELILPEKFPYAGAVGAAEAAMETATCSMGELLASLCGGALEGGNQMCRQPALRVLPGTLPSVPAATGTIPPDGCVLGIDVGSTSTDLVLTGRDGTLIDYQYLRTAGDPEGAVRRGLDAIHERFGPVSFLAVGVTGSGRERIGRLIGADAVRDEITAQARAAVHWSPDVDTVFEIGGQDSKYISLRGGQVADFQMNRICAAGTGSFVEEQAARMGIPLAEFGPLALSAPSAVELGERCTVFIETAIQSALSRGASQAEVAAGLCRSIVRNYLHKVVGAKPVGSRVVLQGGVAYNPGIVAAFQQELGERLTVSPCFPISGAYGAALLALESVRGPSCFHGFDTATGAEHAAGPGVAENIAFYQRAGALLLEGYDPIRVPGKKTVGVPYALVIHKFFPMANAFFRNLGFNVLLSPPTNEEIIRLAQQTAQAETCYPAKLLHGHMAWLAEQGVDSIFMPSVHTMRHESSHVEHNYGCVYMQTAPRLAANALDLERRGIALLNPVFDLDFGQEAMASAMLGVGKQLGRPTPRGLPALLSGAKAVGIPRQRRRRGGNCWHPSGRTTRCWCSLPGTMAFPTRCSTWEFHGCCWSAGIRSSPCPTCPPTTWICRRTTPICTGPLASTSCPGPSSWPTIQTCMPST
;
A
#
# COMPACT_ATOMS: atom_id res chain seq x y z
N MET A 1 -33.44 -38.20 8.89
CA MET A 1 -32.70 -37.87 10.13
C MET A 1 -32.10 -36.50 9.97
N ASN A 2 -32.24 -35.62 10.97
CA ASN A 2 -31.65 -34.27 10.87
C ASN A 2 -30.11 -34.32 10.77
N GLY A 3 -29.53 -33.38 10.04
CA GLY A 3 -28.09 -33.29 9.84
C GLY A 3 -27.49 -32.03 10.48
N ILE A 4 -26.30 -32.17 11.07
CA ILE A 4 -25.56 -31.05 11.66
C ILE A 4 -24.32 -30.75 10.81
N GLY A 5 -24.20 -29.49 10.41
CA GLY A 5 -23.02 -28.96 9.73
C GLY A 5 -22.28 -27.96 10.59
N LEU A 6 -21.00 -28.18 10.78
CA LEU A 6 -20.08 -27.28 11.49
C LEU A 6 -19.04 -26.73 10.52
N ASP A 7 -19.16 -25.47 10.13
CA ASP A 7 -18.17 -24.76 9.33
C ASP A 7 -17.18 -24.02 10.25
N CYS A 8 -15.93 -24.50 10.24
CA CYS A 8 -14.82 -23.95 11.02
C CYS A 8 -14.00 -23.00 10.14
N GLY A 9 -14.51 -21.78 9.93
CA GLY A 9 -13.79 -20.73 9.23
C GLY A 9 -12.60 -20.19 10.01
N ASN A 10 -11.83 -19.28 9.40
CA ASN A 10 -10.62 -18.71 10.03
C ASN A 10 -10.90 -17.76 11.21
N ALA A 11 -12.07 -17.08 11.23
CA ALA A 11 -12.45 -16.15 12.30
C ALA A 11 -13.70 -16.61 13.09
N THR A 12 -14.61 -17.32 12.43
CA THR A 12 -15.91 -17.70 12.99
C THR A 12 -16.20 -19.18 12.81
N LEU A 13 -16.91 -19.75 13.76
CA LEU A 13 -17.60 -21.03 13.64
C LEU A 13 -19.07 -20.80 13.30
N LYS A 14 -19.62 -21.59 12.40
CA LYS A 14 -21.04 -21.58 12.05
C LYS A 14 -21.59 -22.99 12.21
N LEU A 15 -22.63 -23.11 13.01
CA LEU A 15 -23.29 -24.39 13.29
C LEU A 15 -24.72 -24.31 12.79
N VAL A 16 -25.14 -25.32 12.03
CA VAL A 16 -26.50 -25.44 11.47
C VAL A 16 -27.06 -26.83 11.76
N LEU A 17 -28.30 -26.89 12.17
CA LEU A 17 -29.09 -28.11 12.23
C LEU A 17 -30.20 -28.02 11.17
N LEU A 18 -30.20 -28.96 10.21
CA LEU A 18 -31.18 -29.04 9.12
C LEU A 18 -32.08 -30.26 9.28
N SER A 19 -33.35 -30.11 8.90
CA SER A 19 -34.23 -31.24 8.65
C SER A 19 -33.92 -31.92 7.31
N PRO A 20 -34.41 -33.16 7.05
CA PRO A 20 -34.23 -33.81 5.74
C PRO A 20 -34.82 -33.03 4.57
N GLU A 21 -35.78 -32.15 4.83
CA GLU A 21 -36.43 -31.27 3.84
C GLU A 21 -35.64 -29.97 3.61
N GLY A 22 -34.45 -29.81 4.22
CA GLY A 22 -33.62 -28.61 4.11
C GLY A 22 -34.10 -27.42 4.98
N THR A 23 -35.02 -27.64 5.93
CA THR A 23 -35.50 -26.58 6.82
C THR A 23 -34.50 -26.34 7.95
N PHE A 24 -34.17 -25.06 8.21
CA PHE A 24 -33.33 -24.66 9.34
C PHE A 24 -34.07 -24.84 10.66
N LEU A 25 -33.62 -25.78 11.48
CA LEU A 25 -34.14 -26.01 12.83
C LEU A 25 -33.38 -25.19 13.88
N TRP A 26 -32.08 -24.98 13.65
CA TRP A 26 -31.25 -24.16 14.50
C TRP A 26 -30.00 -23.68 13.74
N GLU A 27 -29.55 -22.45 14.04
CA GLU A 27 -28.37 -21.88 13.45
C GLU A 27 -27.68 -20.89 14.40
N LYS A 28 -26.37 -20.85 14.42
CA LYS A 28 -25.60 -19.86 15.17
C LYS A 28 -24.20 -19.66 14.60
N THR A 29 -23.73 -18.42 14.69
CA THR A 29 -22.34 -18.03 14.41
C THR A 29 -21.65 -17.55 15.68
N ALA A 30 -20.37 -17.91 15.87
CA ALA A 30 -19.56 -17.44 16.98
C ALA A 30 -18.13 -17.16 16.53
N SER A 31 -17.56 -16.06 16.97
CA SER A 31 -16.11 -15.79 16.82
C SER A 31 -15.32 -16.68 17.78
N HIS A 32 -14.21 -17.22 17.30
CA HIS A 32 -13.41 -18.16 18.11
C HIS A 32 -12.05 -17.59 18.58
N TYR A 33 -11.60 -16.46 18.01
CA TYR A 33 -10.34 -15.81 18.39
C TYR A 33 -9.15 -16.78 18.58
N GLY A 34 -9.08 -17.82 17.74
CA GLY A 34 -8.08 -18.90 17.83
C GLY A 34 -8.47 -20.08 18.74
N ALA A 35 -9.43 -19.94 19.63
CA ALA A 35 -9.89 -20.99 20.56
C ALA A 35 -11.00 -21.86 19.91
N VAL A 36 -10.68 -22.49 18.77
CA VAL A 36 -11.64 -23.25 17.94
C VAL A 36 -12.35 -24.36 18.73
N VAL A 37 -11.60 -25.19 19.48
CA VAL A 37 -12.14 -26.33 20.24
C VAL A 37 -13.11 -25.87 21.34
N GLN A 38 -12.74 -24.83 22.10
CA GLN A 38 -13.59 -24.28 23.16
C GLN A 38 -14.87 -23.67 22.59
N SER A 39 -14.75 -22.94 21.47
CA SER A 39 -15.89 -22.33 20.80
C SER A 39 -16.82 -23.36 20.18
N ALA A 40 -16.28 -24.43 19.58
CA ALA A 40 -17.07 -25.55 19.07
C ALA A 40 -17.83 -26.24 20.20
N ARG A 41 -17.15 -26.56 21.33
CA ARG A 41 -17.77 -27.17 22.51
C ARG A 41 -18.89 -26.30 23.06
N ARG A 42 -18.73 -24.97 23.11
CA ARG A 42 -19.76 -24.05 23.56
C ARG A 42 -20.96 -24.08 22.63
N LEU A 43 -20.78 -23.95 21.29
CA LEU A 43 -21.85 -23.95 20.32
C LEU A 43 -22.64 -25.26 20.32
N LEU A 44 -21.96 -26.40 20.37
CA LEU A 44 -22.60 -27.72 20.47
C LEU A 44 -23.38 -27.87 21.77
N GLY A 45 -22.85 -27.37 22.89
CA GLY A 45 -23.55 -27.32 24.16
C GLY A 45 -24.80 -26.44 24.15
N GLU A 46 -24.75 -25.29 23.47
CA GLU A 46 -25.91 -24.41 23.29
C GLU A 46 -26.98 -25.05 22.40
N LEU A 47 -26.60 -25.76 21.33
CA LEU A 47 -27.52 -26.53 20.51
C LEU A 47 -28.17 -27.66 21.34
N LEU A 48 -27.38 -28.42 22.12
CA LEU A 48 -27.87 -29.48 22.96
C LEU A 48 -28.87 -28.99 24.04
N ALA A 49 -28.62 -27.78 24.57
CA ALA A 49 -29.53 -27.16 25.53
C ALA A 49 -30.84 -26.68 24.86
N ALA A 50 -30.79 -26.24 23.59
CA ALA A 50 -31.95 -25.83 22.84
C ALA A 50 -32.77 -27.00 22.28
N ASP A 51 -32.08 -28.05 21.82
CA ASP A 51 -32.68 -29.29 21.30
C ASP A 51 -31.92 -30.52 21.79
N PRO A 52 -32.37 -31.17 22.88
CA PRO A 52 -31.76 -32.41 23.38
C PRO A 52 -31.76 -33.57 22.38
N GLY A 53 -32.72 -33.60 21.44
CA GLY A 53 -32.78 -34.59 20.36
C GLY A 53 -31.62 -34.51 19.37
N ALA A 54 -30.93 -33.36 19.27
CA ALA A 54 -29.76 -33.17 18.43
C ALA A 54 -28.57 -34.03 18.83
N CYS A 55 -28.53 -34.57 20.06
CA CYS A 55 -27.46 -35.43 20.56
C CYS A 55 -27.14 -36.63 19.65
N GLY A 56 -28.20 -37.23 19.10
CA GLY A 56 -28.10 -38.38 18.16
C GLY A 56 -27.93 -38.02 16.70
N CYS A 57 -27.97 -36.72 16.34
CA CYS A 57 -27.86 -36.29 14.95
C CYS A 57 -26.45 -36.45 14.43
N PRO A 58 -26.29 -36.89 13.16
CA PRO A 58 -25.01 -36.99 12.50
C PRO A 58 -24.38 -35.59 12.26
N VAL A 59 -23.05 -35.50 12.39
CA VAL A 59 -22.28 -34.25 12.25
C VAL A 59 -21.21 -34.41 11.18
N VAL A 60 -21.13 -33.40 10.28
CA VAL A 60 -19.99 -33.22 9.35
C VAL A 60 -19.35 -31.85 9.60
N ILE A 61 -18.02 -31.85 9.57
CA ILE A 61 -17.20 -30.65 9.75
C ILE A 61 -16.62 -30.21 8.40
N THR A 62 -16.60 -28.90 8.17
CA THR A 62 -15.89 -28.27 7.05
C THR A 62 -15.10 -27.06 7.55
N GLY A 63 -14.36 -26.41 6.65
CA GLY A 63 -13.60 -25.22 6.97
C GLY A 63 -12.13 -25.48 7.36
N ASN A 64 -11.27 -24.48 7.12
CA ASN A 64 -9.81 -24.59 7.31
C ASN A 64 -9.38 -24.89 8.77
N ALA A 65 -10.16 -24.45 9.75
CA ALA A 65 -9.87 -24.72 11.16
C ALA A 65 -10.42 -26.08 11.64
N GLY A 66 -11.13 -26.82 10.80
CA GLY A 66 -11.73 -28.13 11.11
C GLY A 66 -10.74 -29.24 11.40
N ASP A 67 -9.52 -29.16 10.86
CA ASP A 67 -8.47 -30.18 11.08
C ASP A 67 -8.12 -30.39 12.57
N ARG A 68 -8.32 -29.39 13.42
CA ARG A 68 -8.12 -29.50 14.88
C ARG A 68 -9.19 -30.36 15.55
N LEU A 69 -10.41 -30.25 15.07
CA LEU A 69 -11.51 -31.04 15.60
C LEU A 69 -11.39 -32.49 15.11
N LYS A 70 -10.80 -32.72 13.94
CA LYS A 70 -10.50 -34.05 13.38
C LYS A 70 -9.56 -34.88 14.25
N ALA A 71 -8.50 -34.24 14.79
CA ALA A 71 -7.46 -34.93 15.55
C ALA A 71 -8.00 -35.59 16.82
N GLY A 72 -9.13 -35.12 17.35
CA GLY A 72 -9.79 -35.69 18.52
C GLY A 72 -10.86 -36.75 18.24
N CYS A 73 -11.23 -36.97 16.98
CA CYS A 73 -12.39 -37.83 16.62
C CYS A 73 -12.03 -38.69 15.39
N ASN A 74 -11.57 -39.91 15.61
CA ASN A 74 -11.16 -40.83 14.54
C ASN A 74 -12.26 -41.23 13.54
N ALA A 75 -13.51 -40.88 13.81
CA ALA A 75 -14.70 -41.23 13.00
C ALA A 75 -15.36 -40.03 12.34
N LEU A 76 -14.78 -38.82 12.42
CA LEU A 76 -15.42 -37.63 11.85
C LEU A 76 -15.32 -37.59 10.33
N ALA A 77 -16.50 -37.56 9.70
CA ALA A 77 -16.58 -37.20 8.30
C ALA A 77 -16.23 -35.71 8.16
N VAL A 78 -15.17 -35.43 7.42
CA VAL A 78 -14.78 -34.05 7.09
C VAL A 78 -14.97 -33.82 5.62
N LEU A 79 -15.79 -32.84 5.30
CA LEU A 79 -16.04 -32.41 3.95
C LEU A 79 -15.09 -31.27 3.59
N GLY A 80 -14.47 -31.33 2.41
CA GLY A 80 -13.69 -30.22 1.89
C GLY A 80 -14.56 -28.97 1.68
N GLU A 81 -13.94 -27.78 1.80
CA GLU A 81 -14.68 -26.51 1.71
C GLU A 81 -15.41 -26.32 0.39
N ILE A 82 -14.80 -26.68 -0.74
CA ILE A 82 -15.42 -26.52 -2.08
C ILE A 82 -16.66 -27.41 -2.24
N PRO A 83 -16.61 -28.72 -1.93
CA PRO A 83 -17.81 -29.56 -1.92
C PRO A 83 -18.90 -29.05 -0.97
N ALA A 84 -18.52 -28.59 0.24
CA ALA A 84 -19.48 -28.06 1.21
C ALA A 84 -20.20 -26.81 0.69
N ILE A 85 -19.45 -25.84 0.13
CA ILE A 85 -20.04 -24.64 -0.47
C ILE A 85 -20.90 -25.00 -1.67
N HIS A 86 -20.47 -25.94 -2.52
CA HIS A 86 -21.26 -26.37 -3.68
C HIS A 86 -22.61 -26.96 -3.26
N LEU A 87 -22.63 -27.90 -2.32
CA LEU A 87 -23.87 -28.46 -1.79
C LEU A 87 -24.76 -27.39 -1.16
N GLY A 88 -24.19 -26.54 -0.31
CA GLY A 88 -24.93 -25.47 0.35
C GLY A 88 -25.51 -24.44 -0.61
N VAL A 89 -24.79 -24.06 -1.66
CA VAL A 89 -25.30 -23.13 -2.67
C VAL A 89 -26.45 -23.78 -3.47
N ARG A 90 -26.35 -25.06 -3.82
CA ARG A 90 -27.40 -25.78 -4.51
C ARG A 90 -28.72 -25.82 -3.70
N LEU A 91 -28.61 -25.87 -2.38
CA LEU A 91 -29.77 -25.87 -1.49
C LEU A 91 -30.31 -24.45 -1.27
N LEU A 92 -29.46 -23.46 -1.11
CA LEU A 92 -29.85 -22.09 -0.79
C LEU A 92 -30.24 -21.25 -2.02
N ALA A 93 -29.68 -21.57 -3.21
CA ALA A 93 -29.90 -20.88 -4.47
C ALA A 93 -29.84 -21.87 -5.64
N PRO A 94 -30.84 -22.76 -5.79
CA PRO A 94 -30.83 -23.84 -6.79
C PRO A 94 -30.74 -23.35 -8.24
N GLU A 95 -31.12 -22.12 -8.51
CA GLU A 95 -31.04 -21.49 -9.84
C GLU A 95 -29.67 -20.92 -10.15
N ALA A 96 -28.75 -20.82 -9.18
CA ALA A 96 -27.43 -20.26 -9.38
C ALA A 96 -26.53 -21.17 -10.25
N ARG A 97 -25.84 -20.57 -11.22
CA ARG A 97 -24.86 -21.26 -12.10
C ARG A 97 -23.41 -20.96 -11.73
N SER A 98 -23.19 -19.88 -11.01
CA SER A 98 -21.92 -19.55 -10.38
C SER A 98 -22.13 -19.08 -8.94
N ALA A 99 -21.08 -19.19 -8.11
CA ALA A 99 -21.10 -18.67 -6.75
C ALA A 99 -19.83 -17.88 -6.45
N ILE A 100 -20.01 -16.71 -5.85
CA ILE A 100 -18.99 -15.88 -5.22
C ILE A 100 -19.10 -16.12 -3.72
N GLU A 101 -18.10 -16.74 -3.10
CA GLU A 101 -18.05 -16.88 -1.64
C GLU A 101 -16.85 -16.09 -1.10
N ILE A 102 -17.17 -15.15 -0.19
CA ILE A 102 -16.15 -14.30 0.44
C ILE A 102 -16.33 -14.35 1.96
N GLY A 103 -15.42 -15.03 2.61
CA GLY A 103 -15.29 -15.10 4.06
C GLY A 103 -14.36 -14.00 4.61
N SER A 104 -13.98 -14.15 5.90
CA SER A 104 -13.05 -13.20 6.56
C SER A 104 -11.67 -13.20 5.91
N GLN A 105 -11.07 -14.37 5.65
CA GLN A 105 -9.71 -14.49 5.10
C GLN A 105 -9.65 -15.36 3.85
N SER A 106 -10.73 -16.00 3.49
CA SER A 106 -10.85 -16.87 2.34
C SER A 106 -11.85 -16.31 1.36
N ALA A 107 -11.56 -16.47 0.06
CA ALA A 107 -12.44 -16.08 -1.02
C ALA A 107 -12.40 -17.14 -2.12
N ARG A 108 -13.56 -17.54 -2.62
CA ARG A 108 -13.73 -18.62 -3.59
C ARG A 108 -14.69 -18.21 -4.67
N PHE A 109 -14.45 -18.72 -5.86
CA PHE A 109 -15.36 -18.63 -6.99
C PHE A 109 -15.63 -20.03 -7.54
N LEU A 110 -16.89 -20.37 -7.72
CA LEU A 110 -17.33 -21.62 -8.32
C LEU A 110 -18.19 -21.31 -9.55
N THR A 111 -18.09 -22.15 -10.58
CA THR A 111 -18.90 -22.04 -11.82
C THR A 111 -19.20 -23.42 -12.41
N GLY A 112 -20.30 -23.53 -13.16
CA GLY A 112 -20.81 -24.81 -13.66
C GLY A 112 -21.62 -25.56 -12.58
N LEU A 113 -22.37 -24.84 -11.72
CA LEU A 113 -23.09 -25.43 -10.60
C LEU A 113 -24.33 -26.25 -11.03
N ASP A 114 -24.84 -26.07 -12.24
CA ASP A 114 -25.97 -26.78 -12.82
C ASP A 114 -25.60 -28.11 -13.49
N GLN A 115 -24.31 -28.41 -13.61
CA GLN A 115 -23.81 -29.60 -14.24
C GLN A 115 -23.71 -30.77 -13.26
N ASN A 116 -23.99 -32.00 -13.70
CA ASN A 116 -23.74 -33.22 -12.91
C ASN A 116 -22.25 -33.58 -12.79
N THR A 117 -21.37 -32.61 -13.04
CA THR A 117 -19.92 -32.71 -12.94
C THR A 117 -19.43 -31.80 -11.82
N PRO A 118 -18.28 -32.10 -11.19
CA PRO A 118 -17.71 -31.21 -10.19
C PRO A 118 -17.52 -29.78 -10.73
N PRO A 119 -17.87 -28.73 -9.97
CA PRO A 119 -17.76 -27.37 -10.43
C PRO A 119 -16.29 -26.98 -10.68
N ARG A 120 -16.07 -26.12 -11.66
CA ARG A 120 -14.76 -25.45 -11.79
C ARG A 120 -14.67 -24.39 -10.72
N PHE A 121 -13.52 -24.25 -10.08
CA PHE A 121 -13.35 -23.32 -8.98
C PHE A 121 -11.98 -22.63 -8.99
N ALA A 122 -11.92 -21.52 -8.30
CA ALA A 122 -10.69 -20.81 -7.96
C ALA A 122 -10.77 -20.34 -6.50
N VAL A 123 -9.62 -20.28 -5.84
CA VAL A 123 -9.47 -19.87 -4.44
C VAL A 123 -8.35 -18.84 -4.32
N ASN A 124 -8.39 -18.00 -3.28
CA ASN A 124 -7.26 -17.15 -2.95
C ASN A 124 -6.13 -17.99 -2.33
N GLU A 125 -4.95 -17.95 -2.89
CA GLU A 125 -3.83 -18.79 -2.43
C GLU A 125 -3.22 -18.29 -1.11
N HIS A 126 -2.84 -17.00 -1.00
CA HIS A 126 -2.09 -16.50 0.16
C HIS A 126 -2.39 -15.05 0.53
N CYS A 127 -3.23 -14.33 -0.21
CA CYS A 127 -3.47 -12.90 0.00
C CYS A 127 -4.90 -12.63 0.45
N ALA A 128 -5.07 -11.99 1.61
CA ALA A 128 -6.37 -11.54 2.11
C ALA A 128 -6.94 -10.30 1.36
N GLY A 129 -6.23 -9.78 0.36
CA GLY A 129 -6.68 -8.67 -0.46
C GLY A 129 -7.83 -9.07 -1.40
N GLY A 130 -9.03 -9.04 -0.92
CA GLY A 130 -10.24 -9.51 -1.60
C GLY A 130 -11.16 -10.28 -0.67
N THR A 131 -10.89 -10.23 0.63
CA THR A 131 -11.63 -10.91 1.68
C THR A 131 -12.20 -9.94 2.72
N GLY A 132 -13.03 -10.42 3.64
CA GLY A 132 -13.70 -9.60 4.65
C GLY A 132 -12.77 -8.89 5.62
N SER A 133 -11.63 -9.51 6.00
CA SER A 133 -10.65 -8.92 6.93
C SER A 133 -10.06 -7.60 6.40
N PHE A 134 -10.04 -7.41 5.08
CA PHE A 134 -9.65 -6.15 4.47
C PHE A 134 -10.51 -4.98 4.97
N PHE A 135 -11.83 -5.17 5.10
CA PHE A 135 -12.73 -4.12 5.60
C PHE A 135 -12.60 -3.91 7.09
N GLU A 136 -12.49 -4.99 7.87
CA GLU A 136 -12.29 -4.93 9.33
C GLU A 136 -11.06 -4.07 9.67
N ASP A 137 -9.96 -4.32 8.98
CA ASP A 137 -8.72 -3.53 9.14
C ASP A 137 -8.91 -2.04 8.85
N GLN A 138 -9.65 -1.70 7.77
CA GLN A 138 -9.85 -0.30 7.41
C GLN A 138 -10.83 0.42 8.36
N MET A 139 -11.90 -0.25 8.78
CA MET A 139 -12.88 0.31 9.72
C MET A 139 -12.25 0.56 11.10
N SER A 140 -11.50 -0.41 11.62
CA SER A 140 -10.78 -0.27 12.89
C SER A 140 -9.85 0.96 12.89
N ARG A 141 -9.16 1.21 11.77
CA ARG A 141 -8.26 2.36 11.61
C ARG A 141 -8.97 3.70 11.58
N LEU A 142 -10.16 3.73 10.99
CA LEU A 142 -11.00 4.92 10.94
C LEU A 142 -11.72 5.16 12.28
N GLY A 143 -11.53 4.27 13.27
CA GLY A 143 -12.23 4.32 14.55
C GLY A 143 -13.73 4.01 14.41
N LEU A 144 -14.11 3.30 13.36
CA LEU A 144 -15.50 2.98 13.02
C LEU A 144 -15.78 1.49 13.30
N LYS A 145 -17.02 1.16 13.61
CA LYS A 145 -17.46 -0.22 13.78
C LYS A 145 -17.83 -0.83 12.41
N LEU A 146 -17.54 -2.11 12.22
CA LEU A 146 -17.87 -2.82 10.98
C LEU A 146 -19.38 -2.83 10.70
N GLU A 147 -20.20 -2.86 11.75
CA GLU A 147 -21.66 -2.80 11.70
C GLU A 147 -22.20 -1.51 11.04
N ASP A 148 -21.46 -0.41 11.17
CA ASP A 148 -21.80 0.89 10.57
C ASP A 148 -21.48 0.98 9.07
N TYR A 149 -20.75 0.01 8.50
CA TYR A 149 -20.22 0.11 7.14
C TYR A 149 -21.30 0.37 6.10
N SER A 150 -22.33 -0.48 6.05
CA SER A 150 -23.44 -0.35 5.09
C SER A 150 -24.19 0.97 5.22
N ARG A 151 -24.41 1.44 6.46
CA ARG A 151 -25.06 2.72 6.72
C ARG A 151 -24.22 3.91 6.23
N LEU A 152 -22.91 3.86 6.44
CA LEU A 152 -21.98 4.91 5.98
C LEU A 152 -21.87 4.94 4.46
N VAL A 153 -21.73 3.78 3.83
CA VAL A 153 -21.68 3.66 2.36
C VAL A 153 -22.94 4.20 1.70
N GLY A 154 -24.11 4.02 2.32
CA GLY A 154 -25.38 4.59 1.83
C GLY A 154 -25.40 6.13 1.78
N GLN A 155 -24.45 6.81 2.41
CA GLN A 155 -24.30 8.28 2.40
C GLN A 155 -23.28 8.75 1.33
N ALA A 156 -22.62 7.83 0.63
CA ALA A 156 -21.62 8.15 -0.37
C ALA A 156 -22.24 8.89 -1.58
N ARG A 157 -21.53 9.89 -2.08
CA ARG A 157 -21.93 10.70 -3.24
C ARG A 157 -21.07 10.47 -4.47
N SER A 158 -19.88 9.89 -4.27
CA SER A 158 -18.93 9.59 -5.35
C SER A 158 -18.14 8.32 -5.06
N ILE A 159 -17.53 7.74 -6.10
CA ILE A 159 -16.70 6.54 -6.00
C ILE A 159 -15.26 6.94 -6.30
N PRO A 160 -14.44 7.27 -5.30
CA PRO A 160 -13.05 7.62 -5.54
C PRO A 160 -12.28 6.39 -6.03
N ARG A 161 -11.36 6.62 -6.95
CA ARG A 161 -10.50 5.55 -7.46
C ARG A 161 -9.45 5.19 -6.40
N LEU A 162 -9.59 3.99 -5.85
CA LEU A 162 -8.63 3.39 -4.92
C LEU A 162 -7.96 2.18 -5.56
N SER A 163 -6.74 1.89 -5.13
CA SER A 163 -5.98 0.74 -5.60
C SER A 163 -6.56 -0.57 -5.05
N GLY A 164 -6.92 -1.50 -5.91
CA GLY A 164 -7.46 -2.81 -5.55
C GLY A 164 -6.42 -3.90 -5.31
N ARG A 165 -5.13 -3.55 -5.06
CA ARG A 165 -4.07 -4.55 -5.07
C ARG A 165 -3.92 -5.32 -3.77
N CYS A 166 -3.72 -4.65 -2.66
CA CYS A 166 -3.43 -5.24 -1.36
C CYS A 166 -3.91 -4.28 -0.27
N ALA A 167 -4.28 -4.80 0.90
CA ALA A 167 -4.71 -4.00 2.04
C ALA A 167 -3.68 -2.92 2.42
N VAL A 168 -2.38 -3.20 2.24
CA VAL A 168 -1.29 -2.25 2.51
C VAL A 168 -1.30 -1.07 1.52
N PHE A 169 -1.50 -1.32 0.23
CA PHE A 169 -1.57 -0.23 -0.76
C PHE A 169 -2.87 0.57 -0.66
N ALA A 170 -3.99 -0.08 -0.35
CA ALA A 170 -5.24 0.61 -0.11
C ALA A 170 -5.14 1.58 1.07
N LYS A 171 -4.35 1.25 2.09
CA LYS A 171 -4.06 2.13 3.24
C LYS A 171 -3.46 3.47 2.80
N THR A 172 -2.45 3.43 1.94
CA THR A 172 -1.79 4.64 1.43
C THR A 172 -2.78 5.49 0.62
N ASP A 173 -3.58 4.85 -0.23
CA ASP A 173 -4.59 5.55 -1.02
C ASP A 173 -5.68 6.19 -0.15
N ILE A 174 -6.13 5.49 0.91
CA ILE A 174 -7.09 6.04 1.88
C ILE A 174 -6.54 7.33 2.51
N ILE A 175 -5.32 7.29 3.00
CA ILE A 175 -4.66 8.44 3.62
C ILE A 175 -4.58 9.62 2.64
N HIS A 176 -4.16 9.36 1.39
CA HIS A 176 -4.11 10.41 0.38
C HIS A 176 -5.49 11.02 0.11
N ARG A 177 -6.54 10.18 0.00
CA ARG A 177 -7.91 10.69 -0.20
C ARG A 177 -8.43 11.49 1.00
N GLN A 178 -8.11 11.08 2.22
CA GLN A 178 -8.43 11.84 3.42
C GLN A 178 -7.71 13.20 3.43
N GLN A 179 -6.43 13.22 3.08
CA GLN A 179 -5.65 14.46 2.96
C GLN A 179 -6.16 15.39 1.84
N GLU A 180 -6.74 14.83 0.79
CA GLU A 180 -7.44 15.58 -0.27
C GLU A 180 -8.84 16.06 0.16
N GLY A 181 -9.32 15.66 1.34
CA GLY A 181 -10.64 16.05 1.87
C GLY A 181 -11.80 15.24 1.29
N VAL A 182 -11.55 14.05 0.74
CA VAL A 182 -12.61 13.16 0.26
C VAL A 182 -13.39 12.64 1.47
N PRO A 183 -14.75 12.71 1.47
CA PRO A 183 -15.57 12.24 2.57
C PRO A 183 -15.37 10.76 2.87
N THR A 184 -15.39 10.37 4.15
CA THR A 184 -15.23 8.98 4.58
C THR A 184 -16.23 8.02 3.92
N PRO A 185 -17.53 8.33 3.76
CA PRO A 185 -18.48 7.47 3.05
C PRO A 185 -18.05 7.15 1.61
N ASP A 186 -17.53 8.14 0.88
CA ASP A 186 -17.05 7.97 -0.49
C ASP A 186 -15.83 7.05 -0.53
N ILE A 187 -14.89 7.22 0.41
CA ILE A 187 -13.71 6.35 0.55
C ILE A 187 -14.13 4.90 0.81
N LEU A 188 -15.10 4.67 1.71
CA LEU A 188 -15.60 3.34 2.03
C LEU A 188 -16.26 2.68 0.82
N LEU A 189 -17.05 3.42 0.04
CA LEU A 189 -17.62 2.90 -1.20
C LEU A 189 -16.52 2.57 -2.22
N GLY A 190 -15.54 3.46 -2.38
CA GLY A 190 -14.37 3.23 -3.25
C GLY A 190 -13.61 1.95 -2.88
N LEU A 191 -13.49 1.61 -1.59
CA LEU A 191 -12.89 0.36 -1.09
C LEU A 191 -13.69 -0.88 -1.52
N CYS A 192 -15.02 -0.83 -1.51
CA CYS A 192 -15.86 -1.92 -1.99
C CYS A 192 -15.55 -2.24 -3.46
N TYR A 193 -15.49 -1.21 -4.31
CA TYR A 193 -15.14 -1.39 -5.71
C TYR A 193 -13.70 -1.86 -5.92
N ALA A 194 -12.76 -1.36 -5.15
CA ALA A 194 -11.36 -1.78 -5.20
C ALA A 194 -11.21 -3.27 -4.87
N MET A 195 -11.87 -3.73 -3.81
CA MET A 195 -11.86 -5.12 -3.36
C MET A 195 -12.49 -6.04 -4.42
N VAL A 196 -13.66 -5.70 -4.94
CA VAL A 196 -14.38 -6.53 -5.94
C VAL A 196 -13.61 -6.60 -7.26
N ARG A 197 -12.98 -5.51 -7.70
CA ARG A 197 -12.09 -5.53 -8.88
C ARG A 197 -10.90 -6.44 -8.65
N ASN A 198 -10.29 -6.39 -7.48
CA ASN A 198 -9.19 -7.28 -7.12
C ASN A 198 -9.64 -8.75 -7.10
N TYR A 199 -10.79 -9.04 -6.49
CA TYR A 199 -11.38 -10.38 -6.48
C TYR A 199 -11.57 -10.91 -7.91
N LYS A 200 -12.20 -10.12 -8.79
CA LYS A 200 -12.40 -10.49 -10.20
C LYS A 200 -11.08 -10.75 -10.93
N ALA A 201 -10.08 -9.88 -10.72
CA ALA A 201 -8.80 -9.96 -11.42
C ALA A 201 -7.90 -11.10 -10.93
N VAL A 202 -7.90 -11.39 -9.63
CA VAL A 202 -6.93 -12.31 -9.00
C VAL A 202 -7.53 -13.70 -8.78
N ILE A 203 -8.81 -13.79 -8.43
CA ILE A 203 -9.48 -15.06 -8.10
C ILE A 203 -10.25 -15.58 -9.30
N VAL A 204 -11.21 -14.83 -9.82
CA VAL A 204 -12.03 -15.30 -10.96
C VAL A 204 -11.16 -15.49 -12.21
N ARG A 205 -10.25 -14.55 -12.48
CA ARG A 205 -9.32 -14.58 -13.64
C ARG A 205 -10.07 -14.83 -14.96
N GLY A 206 -9.76 -15.95 -15.63
CA GLY A 206 -10.35 -16.36 -16.91
C GLY A 206 -11.49 -17.37 -16.79
N LEU A 207 -11.97 -17.70 -15.58
CA LEU A 207 -13.12 -18.58 -15.43
C LEU A 207 -14.40 -17.88 -15.93
N PRO A 208 -15.27 -18.59 -16.64
CA PRO A 208 -16.53 -18.03 -17.10
C PRO A 208 -17.45 -17.73 -15.90
N VAL A 209 -18.08 -16.58 -15.94
CA VAL A 209 -19.11 -16.19 -14.97
C VAL A 209 -20.46 -16.53 -15.58
N GLU A 210 -21.01 -17.69 -15.20
CA GLU A 210 -22.30 -18.16 -15.65
C GLU A 210 -23.39 -17.58 -14.75
N LYS A 211 -24.46 -17.05 -15.34
CA LYS A 211 -25.55 -16.35 -14.65
C LYS A 211 -26.76 -17.27 -14.48
N PRO A 212 -27.50 -17.15 -13.37
CA PRO A 212 -27.37 -16.26 -12.23
C PRO A 212 -26.19 -16.59 -11.31
N VAL A 213 -25.73 -15.60 -10.53
CA VAL A 213 -24.58 -15.71 -9.61
C VAL A 213 -25.07 -15.60 -8.17
N ALA A 214 -24.78 -16.58 -7.32
CA ALA A 214 -25.04 -16.51 -5.89
C ALA A 214 -23.88 -15.78 -5.17
N LEU A 215 -24.19 -14.84 -4.27
CA LEU A 215 -23.24 -14.21 -3.37
C LEU A 215 -23.39 -14.78 -1.97
N CYS A 216 -22.33 -15.44 -1.46
CA CYS A 216 -22.30 -16.13 -0.18
C CYS A 216 -21.14 -15.61 0.70
N GLY A 217 -21.16 -16.02 1.98
CA GLY A 217 -20.17 -15.61 2.96
C GLY A 217 -20.52 -14.30 3.67
N GLY A 218 -19.80 -13.97 4.74
CA GLY A 218 -20.10 -12.83 5.61
C GLY A 218 -20.11 -11.46 4.92
N ILE A 219 -19.49 -11.36 3.75
CA ILE A 219 -19.44 -10.12 2.97
C ILE A 219 -20.81 -9.67 2.44
N GLY A 220 -21.76 -10.56 2.32
CA GLY A 220 -23.13 -10.26 1.90
C GLY A 220 -23.90 -9.29 2.82
N HIS A 221 -23.39 -9.02 4.02
CA HIS A 221 -23.93 -7.96 4.88
C HIS A 221 -23.58 -6.55 4.41
N ASN A 222 -22.62 -6.39 3.49
CA ASN A 222 -22.13 -5.09 3.05
C ASN A 222 -22.82 -4.66 1.75
N GLN A 223 -23.74 -3.69 1.84
CA GLN A 223 -24.48 -3.16 0.69
C GLN A 223 -23.58 -2.55 -0.41
N GLY A 224 -22.47 -1.91 -0.03
CA GLY A 224 -21.52 -1.37 -1.00
C GLY A 224 -20.79 -2.46 -1.78
N VAL A 225 -20.56 -3.63 -1.18
CA VAL A 225 -19.99 -4.77 -1.89
C VAL A 225 -21.01 -5.40 -2.82
N ILE A 226 -22.28 -5.55 -2.40
CA ILE A 226 -23.36 -6.04 -3.27
C ILE A 226 -23.46 -5.15 -4.51
N GLN A 227 -23.50 -3.82 -4.33
CA GLN A 227 -23.50 -2.87 -5.44
C GLN A 227 -22.25 -3.02 -6.33
N ALA A 228 -21.06 -3.09 -5.73
CA ALA A 228 -19.81 -3.24 -6.48
C ALA A 228 -19.75 -4.57 -7.26
N VAL A 229 -20.25 -5.67 -6.70
CA VAL A 229 -20.35 -6.97 -7.39
C VAL A 229 -21.27 -6.85 -8.61
N ARG A 230 -22.44 -6.26 -8.45
CA ARG A 230 -23.38 -6.06 -9.57
C ARG A 230 -22.71 -5.29 -10.72
N GLU A 231 -22.11 -4.16 -10.42
CA GLU A 231 -21.54 -3.29 -11.44
C GLU A 231 -20.27 -3.86 -12.07
N VAL A 232 -19.32 -4.37 -11.25
CA VAL A 232 -18.02 -4.89 -11.75
C VAL A 232 -18.20 -6.16 -12.58
N PHE A 233 -19.19 -7.00 -12.25
CA PHE A 233 -19.49 -8.21 -12.99
C PHE A 233 -20.53 -8.00 -14.10
N GLY A 234 -21.18 -6.84 -14.16
CA GLY A 234 -22.22 -6.52 -15.15
C GLY A 234 -23.46 -7.40 -14.95
N LEU A 235 -23.94 -7.50 -13.69
CA LEU A 235 -25.09 -8.27 -13.31
C LEU A 235 -26.31 -7.37 -13.13
N SER A 236 -27.45 -7.77 -13.66
CA SER A 236 -28.73 -7.17 -13.32
C SER A 236 -29.17 -7.57 -11.90
N GLU A 237 -30.24 -6.98 -11.41
CA GLU A 237 -30.80 -7.31 -10.09
C GLU A 237 -31.26 -8.77 -10.00
N ALA A 238 -31.85 -9.29 -11.06
CA ALA A 238 -32.30 -10.68 -11.14
C ALA A 238 -31.14 -11.69 -11.34
N GLU A 239 -29.97 -11.24 -11.79
CA GLU A 239 -28.81 -12.10 -12.04
C GLU A 239 -27.86 -12.24 -10.85
N LEU A 240 -28.01 -11.41 -9.81
CA LEU A 240 -27.29 -11.56 -8.54
C LEU A 240 -28.25 -12.04 -7.46
N ILE A 241 -28.05 -13.27 -7.02
CA ILE A 241 -28.86 -13.89 -5.96
C ILE A 241 -28.13 -13.72 -4.63
N LEU A 242 -28.80 -13.11 -3.66
CA LEU A 242 -28.33 -13.08 -2.27
C LEU A 242 -29.26 -14.00 -1.46
N PRO A 243 -28.86 -15.27 -1.20
CA PRO A 243 -29.71 -16.19 -0.42
C PRO A 243 -29.99 -15.63 0.98
N GLU A 244 -31.15 -15.90 1.56
CA GLU A 244 -31.48 -15.42 2.91
C GLU A 244 -30.43 -15.86 3.95
N LYS A 245 -29.94 -17.08 3.82
CA LYS A 245 -28.91 -17.67 4.70
C LYS A 245 -27.50 -17.66 4.09
N PHE A 246 -27.17 -16.63 3.31
CA PHE A 246 -25.89 -16.49 2.59
C PHE A 246 -24.62 -16.71 3.45
N PRO A 247 -24.59 -16.42 4.79
CA PRO A 247 -23.38 -16.65 5.58
C PRO A 247 -23.09 -18.13 5.85
N TYR A 248 -24.11 -18.99 5.73
CA TYR A 248 -24.06 -20.38 6.19
C TYR A 248 -23.83 -21.41 5.08
N ALA A 249 -23.52 -21.02 3.84
CA ALA A 249 -23.43 -21.95 2.71
C ALA A 249 -22.52 -23.17 2.98
N GLY A 250 -21.35 -22.99 3.59
CA GLY A 250 -20.47 -24.11 3.97
C GLY A 250 -21.09 -25.04 5.02
N ALA A 251 -21.69 -24.46 6.08
CA ALA A 251 -22.34 -25.24 7.14
C ALA A 251 -23.57 -26.00 6.64
N VAL A 252 -24.37 -25.38 5.74
CA VAL A 252 -25.53 -26.01 5.11
C VAL A 252 -25.11 -27.22 4.29
N GLY A 253 -24.11 -27.10 3.43
CA GLY A 253 -23.63 -28.24 2.65
C GLY A 253 -22.99 -29.33 3.50
N ALA A 254 -22.35 -28.96 4.62
CA ALA A 254 -21.87 -29.95 5.60
C ALA A 254 -23.04 -30.67 6.30
N ALA A 255 -24.14 -29.94 6.64
CA ALA A 255 -25.31 -30.56 7.26
C ALA A 255 -26.05 -31.51 6.30
N GLU A 256 -26.17 -31.12 5.02
CA GLU A 256 -26.70 -32.00 3.96
C GLU A 256 -25.87 -33.28 3.84
N ALA A 257 -24.56 -33.16 3.72
CA ALA A 257 -23.64 -34.29 3.66
C ALA A 257 -23.70 -35.17 4.92
N ALA A 258 -23.98 -34.59 6.09
CA ALA A 258 -24.10 -35.34 7.33
C ALA A 258 -25.23 -36.35 7.31
N MET A 259 -26.36 -36.05 6.65
CA MET A 259 -27.47 -36.95 6.53
C MET A 259 -27.16 -38.20 5.70
N GLU A 260 -26.19 -38.12 4.78
CA GLU A 260 -25.84 -39.21 3.86
C GLU A 260 -24.61 -40.00 4.29
N THR A 261 -23.58 -39.31 4.83
CA THR A 261 -22.22 -39.87 4.94
C THR A 261 -21.63 -39.86 6.34
N ALA A 262 -22.25 -39.20 7.33
CA ALA A 262 -21.68 -39.04 8.64
C ALA A 262 -21.70 -40.34 9.46
N THR A 263 -20.59 -40.63 10.11
CA THR A 263 -20.38 -41.79 10.98
C THR A 263 -20.28 -41.42 12.47
N CYS A 264 -20.33 -40.12 12.79
CA CYS A 264 -20.19 -39.59 14.15
C CYS A 264 -21.43 -38.74 14.50
N SER A 265 -21.99 -39.00 15.68
CA SER A 265 -23.06 -38.19 16.25
C SER A 265 -22.53 -36.97 16.99
N MET A 266 -23.44 -35.97 17.20
CA MET A 266 -23.10 -34.77 17.97
C MET A 266 -22.64 -35.11 19.41
N GLY A 267 -23.29 -36.09 20.04
CA GLY A 267 -22.94 -36.53 21.38
C GLY A 267 -21.53 -37.11 21.47
N GLU A 268 -21.11 -37.94 20.49
CA GLU A 268 -19.76 -38.50 20.40
C GLU A 268 -18.73 -37.42 20.17
N LEU A 269 -19.02 -36.45 19.28
CA LEU A 269 -18.14 -35.31 19.05
C LEU A 269 -17.96 -34.49 20.34
N LEU A 270 -19.06 -34.14 21.01
CA LEU A 270 -19.01 -33.36 22.25
C LEU A 270 -18.23 -34.08 23.37
N ALA A 271 -18.44 -35.38 23.53
CA ALA A 271 -17.68 -36.21 24.49
C ALA A 271 -16.19 -36.20 24.17
N SER A 272 -15.81 -36.33 22.90
CA SER A 272 -14.43 -36.28 22.44
C SER A 272 -13.77 -34.93 22.73
N LEU A 273 -14.48 -33.82 22.50
CA LEU A 273 -13.98 -32.46 22.79
C LEU A 273 -13.84 -32.19 24.30
N CYS A 274 -14.51 -32.96 25.17
CA CYS A 274 -14.38 -32.88 26.64
C CYS A 274 -13.25 -33.76 27.20
N GLY A 275 -12.78 -34.77 26.47
CA GLY A 275 -11.87 -35.83 26.96
C GLY A 275 -10.37 -35.49 27.03
N GLY A 276 -9.96 -34.24 26.79
CA GLY A 276 -8.56 -33.78 26.99
C GLY A 276 -7.49 -34.37 26.07
N ALA A 277 -7.86 -35.20 25.08
CA ALA A 277 -6.91 -35.91 24.21
C ALA A 277 -6.23 -35.05 23.11
N LEU A 278 -6.43 -33.74 23.11
CA LEU A 278 -5.96 -32.83 22.06
C LEU A 278 -4.60 -32.16 22.32
N GLU A 279 -3.88 -32.61 23.39
CA GLU A 279 -2.53 -32.09 23.73
C GLU A 279 -1.39 -32.86 23.04
N GLY A 280 -1.51 -33.18 21.77
CA GLY A 280 -0.45 -33.81 20.96
C GLY A 280 0.56 -32.78 20.45
N GLY A 281 1.59 -32.48 21.22
CA GLY A 281 2.59 -31.46 20.90
C GLY A 281 3.57 -31.86 19.81
N ASN A 282 3.49 -31.23 18.65
CA ASN A 282 4.66 -31.02 17.79
C ASN A 282 5.54 -29.95 18.43
N GLN A 283 6.86 -30.21 18.62
CA GLN A 283 7.79 -29.25 19.23
C GLN A 283 7.74 -27.89 18.50
N MET A 284 7.12 -26.88 19.14
CA MET A 284 7.23 -25.51 18.72
C MET A 284 8.59 -24.93 19.09
N CYS A 285 9.20 -24.21 18.17
CA CYS A 285 10.38 -23.40 18.50
C CYS A 285 9.95 -22.26 19.44
N ARG A 286 10.47 -22.28 20.65
CA ARG A 286 10.24 -21.31 21.71
C ARG A 286 11.50 -20.52 21.99
N GLN A 287 11.35 -19.23 22.15
CA GLN A 287 12.37 -18.25 22.49
C GLN A 287 12.28 -17.91 24.00
N PRO A 288 13.31 -17.39 24.63
CA PRO A 288 13.26 -16.96 26.03
C PRO A 288 12.15 -15.92 26.29
N ALA A 289 11.65 -15.87 27.53
CA ALA A 289 10.66 -14.86 27.94
C ALA A 289 11.17 -13.44 27.75
N LEU A 290 10.24 -12.52 27.45
CA LEU A 290 10.55 -11.10 27.39
C LEU A 290 10.74 -10.53 28.79
N ARG A 291 11.76 -9.69 28.99
CA ARG A 291 12.04 -9.02 30.26
C ARG A 291 12.44 -7.56 30.00
N VAL A 292 11.81 -6.64 30.70
CA VAL A 292 12.18 -5.23 30.69
C VAL A 292 13.32 -5.00 31.69
N LEU A 293 14.36 -4.29 31.26
CA LEU A 293 15.44 -3.88 32.17
C LEU A 293 14.91 -2.81 33.16
N PRO A 294 15.30 -2.85 34.42
CA PRO A 294 14.86 -1.85 35.41
C PRO A 294 15.17 -0.41 34.98
N GLY A 295 14.23 0.49 35.20
CA GLY A 295 14.42 1.93 34.91
C GLY A 295 14.32 2.35 33.43
N THR A 296 13.94 1.44 32.52
CA THR A 296 13.94 1.74 31.06
C THR A 296 12.65 2.37 30.57
N LEU A 297 11.55 2.20 31.26
CA LEU A 297 10.25 2.79 30.89
C LEU A 297 10.10 4.15 31.57
N PRO A 298 10.36 5.28 30.89
CA PRO A 298 10.15 6.59 31.48
C PRO A 298 8.65 6.88 31.56
N SER A 299 8.24 7.62 32.58
CA SER A 299 6.97 8.35 32.53
C SER A 299 7.16 9.62 31.71
N VAL A 300 6.13 10.03 30.97
CA VAL A 300 6.12 11.35 30.32
C VAL A 300 6.34 12.41 31.40
N PRO A 301 7.23 13.40 31.19
CA PRO A 301 7.48 14.43 32.20
C PRO A 301 6.18 15.09 32.64
N ALA A 302 6.08 15.41 33.92
CA ALA A 302 4.91 16.09 34.42
C ALA A 302 4.80 17.48 33.76
N ALA A 303 3.67 17.73 33.13
CA ALA A 303 3.34 19.03 32.55
C ALA A 303 3.20 20.06 33.68
N THR A 304 3.77 21.24 33.52
CA THR A 304 3.70 22.30 34.52
C THR A 304 2.29 22.84 34.74
N GLY A 305 1.44 22.76 33.71
CA GLY A 305 0.06 23.21 33.69
C GLY A 305 -0.10 24.73 33.82
N THR A 306 0.99 25.51 33.69
CA THR A 306 0.99 26.97 33.83
C THR A 306 1.74 27.62 32.67
N ILE A 307 1.09 28.53 31.97
CA ILE A 307 1.72 29.30 30.88
C ILE A 307 2.61 30.39 31.52
N PRO A 308 3.90 30.45 31.14
CA PRO A 308 4.80 31.49 31.58
C PRO A 308 4.34 32.89 31.13
N PRO A 309 4.67 33.97 31.87
CA PRO A 309 4.30 35.32 31.48
C PRO A 309 4.85 35.79 30.13
N ASP A 310 5.95 35.21 29.70
CA ASP A 310 6.61 35.49 28.41
C ASP A 310 6.00 34.71 27.24
N GLY A 311 4.92 33.93 27.48
CA GLY A 311 4.17 33.17 26.47
C GLY A 311 4.61 31.73 26.32
N CYS A 312 3.99 31.03 25.37
CA CYS A 312 4.30 29.61 25.09
C CYS A 312 4.42 29.35 23.60
N VAL A 313 4.94 28.19 23.24
CA VAL A 313 5.10 27.70 21.86
C VAL A 313 4.21 26.52 21.67
N LEU A 314 3.50 26.49 20.54
CA LEU A 314 2.64 25.37 20.14
C LEU A 314 3.34 24.52 19.06
N GLY A 315 3.45 23.23 19.32
CA GLY A 315 3.83 22.23 18.31
C GLY A 315 2.69 21.30 18.00
N ILE A 316 2.49 20.97 16.74
CA ILE A 316 1.44 20.08 16.27
C ILE A 316 2.06 19.01 15.38
N ASP A 317 1.80 17.74 15.68
CA ASP A 317 2.12 16.61 14.80
C ASP A 317 0.81 16.01 14.26
N VAL A 318 0.60 16.14 12.95
CA VAL A 318 -0.64 15.69 12.29
C VAL A 318 -0.38 14.37 11.60
N GLY A 319 -0.43 13.28 12.36
CA GLY A 319 -0.29 11.94 11.86
C GLY A 319 -1.59 11.33 11.31
N SER A 320 -1.47 10.21 10.61
CA SER A 320 -2.63 9.47 10.09
C SER A 320 -3.43 8.73 11.17
N THR A 321 -2.78 8.35 12.27
CA THR A 321 -3.37 7.60 13.39
C THR A 321 -3.64 8.49 14.58
N SER A 322 -2.67 9.31 14.96
CA SER A 322 -2.78 10.30 16.04
C SER A 322 -2.49 11.71 15.54
N THR A 323 -3.03 12.69 16.25
CA THR A 323 -2.73 14.10 16.12
C THR A 323 -2.37 14.63 17.50
N ASP A 324 -1.15 15.14 17.63
CA ASP A 324 -0.57 15.49 18.91
C ASP A 324 -0.33 17.00 18.96
N LEU A 325 -0.74 17.63 20.06
CA LEU A 325 -0.49 19.04 20.31
C LEU A 325 0.35 19.16 21.59
N VAL A 326 1.38 19.98 21.53
CA VAL A 326 2.31 20.20 22.68
C VAL A 326 2.48 21.68 22.92
N LEU A 327 2.34 22.09 24.16
CA LEU A 327 2.69 23.43 24.63
C LEU A 327 4.02 23.38 25.39
N THR A 328 4.96 24.22 24.98
CA THR A 328 6.25 24.34 25.65
C THR A 328 6.52 25.80 26.07
N GLY A 329 7.31 25.98 27.12
CA GLY A 329 7.95 27.24 27.41
C GLY A 329 9.03 27.57 26.38
N ARG A 330 9.58 28.78 26.44
CA ARG A 330 10.69 29.22 25.61
C ARG A 330 11.98 28.38 25.81
N ASP A 331 12.14 27.83 27.01
CA ASP A 331 13.26 26.95 27.39
C ASP A 331 13.05 25.47 27.01
N GLY A 332 11.89 25.14 26.45
CA GLY A 332 11.51 23.78 26.10
C GLY A 332 10.77 23.03 27.23
N THR A 333 10.53 23.67 28.38
CA THR A 333 9.74 23.04 29.47
C THR A 333 8.36 22.66 28.99
N LEU A 334 7.93 21.42 29.25
CA LEU A 334 6.61 20.92 28.86
C LEU A 334 5.52 21.58 29.73
N ILE A 335 4.61 22.34 29.13
CA ILE A 335 3.49 23.02 29.80
C ILE A 335 2.25 22.12 29.79
N ASP A 336 1.89 21.59 28.61
CA ASP A 336 0.73 20.71 28.43
C ASP A 336 0.86 19.93 27.13
N TYR A 337 0.11 18.85 27.01
CA TYR A 337 0.02 18.12 25.77
C TYR A 337 -1.33 17.41 25.60
N GLN A 338 -1.68 17.19 24.34
CA GLN A 338 -2.86 16.44 23.93
C GLN A 338 -2.42 15.34 22.96
N TYR A 339 -2.84 14.10 23.22
CA TYR A 339 -2.66 12.95 22.32
C TYR A 339 -4.01 12.47 21.82
N LEU A 340 -4.38 12.84 20.61
CA LEU A 340 -5.71 12.65 20.05
C LEU A 340 -5.71 11.62 18.92
N ARG A 341 -6.78 10.83 18.80
CA ARG A 341 -7.00 10.00 17.61
C ARG A 341 -7.39 10.88 16.43
N THR A 342 -6.68 10.74 15.29
CA THR A 342 -7.01 11.46 14.05
C THR A 342 -8.32 10.96 13.45
N ALA A 343 -8.60 9.65 13.53
CA ALA A 343 -9.83 9.00 13.06
C ALA A 343 -10.26 9.42 11.63
N GLY A 344 -9.28 9.73 10.76
CA GLY A 344 -9.55 10.15 9.38
C GLY A 344 -9.97 11.62 9.20
N ASP A 345 -10.06 12.38 10.28
CA ASP A 345 -10.37 13.82 10.28
C ASP A 345 -9.26 14.62 10.98
N PRO A 346 -8.18 14.96 10.27
CA PRO A 346 -7.06 15.71 10.83
C PRO A 346 -7.44 17.15 11.24
N GLU A 347 -8.35 17.80 10.52
CA GLU A 347 -8.81 19.15 10.87
C GLU A 347 -9.62 19.15 12.16
N GLY A 348 -10.59 18.23 12.27
CA GLY A 348 -11.37 18.08 13.48
C GLY A 348 -10.52 17.66 14.69
N ALA A 349 -9.49 16.84 14.49
CA ALA A 349 -8.56 16.48 15.57
C ALA A 349 -7.78 17.70 16.10
N VAL A 350 -7.23 18.53 15.19
CA VAL A 350 -6.54 19.77 15.57
C VAL A 350 -7.50 20.76 16.23
N ARG A 351 -8.72 20.93 15.73
CA ARG A 351 -9.75 21.77 16.39
C ARG A 351 -9.99 21.33 17.83
N ARG A 352 -10.30 20.04 18.03
CA ARG A 352 -10.51 19.50 19.40
C ARG A 352 -9.32 19.76 20.32
N GLY A 353 -8.09 19.63 19.80
CA GLY A 353 -6.89 19.93 20.58
C GLY A 353 -6.77 21.41 20.94
N LEU A 354 -7.03 22.32 20.00
CA LEU A 354 -7.02 23.76 20.23
C LEU A 354 -8.16 24.19 21.17
N ASP A 355 -9.36 23.61 21.02
CA ASP A 355 -10.50 23.87 21.91
C ASP A 355 -10.18 23.44 23.34
N ALA A 356 -9.58 22.24 23.52
CA ALA A 356 -9.16 21.77 24.85
C ALA A 356 -8.09 22.67 25.49
N ILE A 357 -7.15 23.21 24.71
CA ILE A 357 -6.17 24.19 25.18
C ILE A 357 -6.88 25.48 25.59
N HIS A 358 -7.83 25.96 24.80
CA HIS A 358 -8.60 27.15 25.09
C HIS A 358 -9.49 26.99 26.35
N GLU A 359 -10.15 25.85 26.50
CA GLU A 359 -10.95 25.53 27.71
C GLU A 359 -10.09 25.50 28.95
N ARG A 360 -8.86 25.00 28.87
CA ARG A 360 -7.97 24.87 30.04
C ARG A 360 -7.26 26.16 30.43
N PHE A 361 -6.79 26.93 29.44
CA PHE A 361 -5.92 28.10 29.69
C PHE A 361 -6.56 29.45 29.29
N GLY A 362 -7.75 29.44 28.69
CA GLY A 362 -8.36 30.63 28.10
C GLY A 362 -7.67 31.06 26.80
N PRO A 363 -7.82 32.33 26.41
CA PRO A 363 -7.13 32.87 25.24
C PRO A 363 -5.61 32.83 25.41
N VAL A 364 -4.91 32.07 24.58
CA VAL A 364 -3.46 31.92 24.61
C VAL A 364 -2.81 32.66 23.44
N SER A 365 -1.79 33.47 23.72
CA SER A 365 -0.94 34.06 22.71
C SER A 365 0.31 33.19 22.51
N PHE A 366 0.49 32.66 21.31
CA PHE A 366 1.65 31.82 20.98
C PHE A 366 2.82 32.67 20.49
N LEU A 367 4.02 32.36 21.02
CA LEU A 367 5.29 32.93 20.53
C LEU A 367 5.64 32.42 19.14
N ALA A 368 5.35 31.16 18.90
CA ALA A 368 5.52 30.49 17.62
C ALA A 368 4.62 29.25 17.54
N VAL A 369 4.23 28.87 16.32
CA VAL A 369 3.46 27.65 16.05
C VAL A 369 4.16 26.84 14.97
N GLY A 370 4.49 25.58 15.32
CA GLY A 370 5.13 24.62 14.42
C GLY A 370 4.24 23.44 14.10
N VAL A 371 4.24 23.01 12.84
CA VAL A 371 3.46 21.85 12.38
C VAL A 371 4.37 20.84 11.68
N THR A 372 4.20 19.58 12.03
CA THR A 372 4.84 18.41 11.39
C THR A 372 3.81 17.32 11.10
N GLY A 373 4.25 16.14 10.67
CA GLY A 373 3.39 15.02 10.35
C GLY A 373 2.96 14.99 8.88
N SER A 374 2.24 13.94 8.51
CA SER A 374 1.77 13.74 7.13
C SER A 374 0.76 14.80 6.67
N GLY A 375 -0.03 15.36 7.59
CA GLY A 375 -1.01 16.44 7.34
C GLY A 375 -0.45 17.87 7.45
N ARG A 376 0.85 18.04 7.69
CA ARG A 376 1.49 19.34 8.03
C ARG A 376 1.22 20.47 7.02
N GLU A 377 1.28 20.20 5.74
CA GLU A 377 1.12 21.22 4.69
C GLU A 377 -0.30 21.82 4.68
N ARG A 378 -1.30 20.96 4.85
CA ARG A 378 -2.70 21.39 4.85
C ARG A 378 -3.02 22.15 6.13
N ILE A 379 -2.72 21.56 7.28
CA ILE A 379 -3.02 22.16 8.58
C ILE A 379 -2.21 23.43 8.80
N GLY A 380 -0.90 23.41 8.53
CA GLY A 380 -0.05 24.57 8.69
C GLY A 380 -0.54 25.79 7.91
N ARG A 381 -1.07 25.57 6.71
CA ARG A 381 -1.66 26.61 5.88
C ARG A 381 -3.00 27.12 6.44
N LEU A 382 -3.84 26.19 6.94
CA LEU A 382 -5.18 26.51 7.45
C LEU A 382 -5.14 27.34 8.73
N ILE A 383 -4.16 27.11 9.59
CA ILE A 383 -4.06 27.79 10.89
C ILE A 383 -3.05 28.95 10.93
N GLY A 384 -2.30 29.16 9.84
CA GLY A 384 -1.23 30.16 9.77
C GLY A 384 -0.01 29.78 10.61
N ALA A 385 0.50 28.54 10.48
CA ALA A 385 1.66 28.10 11.24
C ALA A 385 2.94 28.85 10.79
N ASP A 386 3.77 29.22 11.78
CA ASP A 386 5.05 29.92 11.54
C ASP A 386 6.13 29.02 10.93
N ALA A 387 6.08 27.73 11.27
CA ALA A 387 7.01 26.72 10.74
C ALA A 387 6.28 25.44 10.39
N VAL A 388 6.49 24.98 9.14
CA VAL A 388 6.08 23.66 8.68
C VAL A 388 7.34 22.86 8.42
N ARG A 389 7.53 21.72 9.13
CA ARG A 389 8.76 20.92 9.11
C ARG A 389 8.44 19.47 8.83
N ASP A 390 9.39 18.77 8.19
CA ASP A 390 9.29 17.33 7.99
C ASP A 390 9.47 16.56 9.31
N GLU A 391 8.94 15.36 9.35
CA GLU A 391 8.90 14.51 10.53
C GLU A 391 10.32 14.08 10.99
N ILE A 392 11.25 13.85 10.06
CA ILE A 392 12.61 13.41 10.38
C ILE A 392 13.34 14.49 11.20
N THR A 393 13.25 15.73 10.73
CA THR A 393 13.86 16.89 11.41
C THR A 393 13.20 17.13 12.76
N ALA A 394 11.87 17.01 12.88
CA ALA A 394 11.17 17.21 14.15
C ALA A 394 11.53 16.10 15.16
N GLN A 395 11.52 14.84 14.78
CA GLN A 395 11.89 13.71 15.64
C GLN A 395 13.34 13.80 16.09
N ALA A 396 14.25 14.15 15.20
CA ALA A 396 15.67 14.35 15.53
C ALA A 396 15.86 15.47 16.55
N ARG A 397 15.17 16.61 16.35
CA ARG A 397 15.30 17.77 17.25
C ARG A 397 14.78 17.46 18.66
N ALA A 398 13.69 16.71 18.78
CA ALA A 398 13.17 16.25 20.07
C ALA A 398 14.15 15.29 20.76
N ALA A 399 14.71 14.31 20.03
CA ALA A 399 15.67 13.36 20.56
C ALA A 399 16.92 14.05 21.11
N VAL A 400 17.50 14.99 20.36
CA VAL A 400 18.69 15.75 20.77
C VAL A 400 18.43 16.62 21.99
N HIS A 401 17.22 17.17 22.14
CA HIS A 401 16.88 17.98 23.31
C HIS A 401 16.91 17.15 24.61
N TRP A 402 16.33 15.94 24.57
CA TRP A 402 16.25 15.07 25.74
C TRP A 402 17.51 14.21 25.96
N SER A 403 18.24 13.95 24.89
CA SER A 403 19.45 13.11 24.88
C SER A 403 20.50 13.74 23.96
N PRO A 404 21.28 14.73 24.44
CA PRO A 404 22.23 15.48 23.58
C PRO A 404 23.28 14.61 22.86
N ASP A 405 23.62 13.47 23.46
CA ASP A 405 24.62 12.54 22.96
C ASP A 405 24.03 11.42 22.07
N VAL A 406 22.74 11.49 21.71
CA VAL A 406 22.09 10.49 20.85
C VAL A 406 22.75 10.44 19.48
N ASP A 407 23.02 9.22 19.01
CA ASP A 407 23.57 8.98 17.67
C ASP A 407 22.60 8.26 16.73
N THR A 408 21.58 7.60 17.30
CA THR A 408 20.58 6.86 16.55
C THR A 408 19.20 7.03 17.16
N VAL A 409 18.21 7.35 16.33
CA VAL A 409 16.80 7.42 16.75
C VAL A 409 16.02 6.34 16.01
N PHE A 410 15.30 5.53 16.78
CA PHE A 410 14.28 4.62 16.29
C PHE A 410 12.92 5.25 16.60
N GLU A 411 12.21 5.67 15.55
CA GLU A 411 10.85 6.17 15.70
C GLU A 411 9.89 5.17 15.08
N ILE A 412 8.91 4.72 15.89
CA ILE A 412 7.89 3.78 15.43
C ILE A 412 6.52 4.34 15.81
N GLY A 413 5.88 4.90 14.82
CA GLY A 413 4.51 5.41 14.88
C GLY A 413 3.47 4.32 14.61
N GLY A 414 2.23 4.76 14.44
CA GLY A 414 1.12 3.88 14.12
C GLY A 414 1.24 3.22 12.75
N GLN A 415 1.72 3.95 11.74
CA GLN A 415 1.80 3.47 10.34
C GLN A 415 3.18 3.56 9.74
N ASP A 416 3.96 4.51 10.16
CA ASP A 416 5.31 4.76 9.70
C ASP A 416 6.31 4.36 10.76
N SER A 417 7.49 3.98 10.31
CA SER A 417 8.63 3.73 11.15
C SER A 417 9.88 4.30 10.50
N LYS A 418 10.72 4.94 11.30
CA LYS A 418 11.86 5.69 10.83
C LYS A 418 13.11 5.31 11.61
N TYR A 419 14.21 5.13 10.91
CA TYR A 419 15.56 5.07 11.43
C TYR A 419 16.22 6.41 11.09
N ILE A 420 16.84 7.07 12.08
CA ILE A 420 17.53 8.34 11.89
C ILE A 420 18.93 8.22 12.54
N SER A 421 19.97 8.47 11.76
CA SER A 421 21.35 8.54 12.25
C SER A 421 21.75 10.00 12.44
N LEU A 422 22.37 10.30 13.56
CA LEU A 422 22.77 11.66 13.93
C LEU A 422 24.28 11.78 14.07
N ARG A 423 24.80 12.94 13.71
CA ARG A 423 26.20 13.34 13.97
C ARG A 423 26.23 14.78 14.47
N GLY A 424 26.74 14.98 15.69
CA GLY A 424 26.77 16.32 16.30
C GLY A 424 25.38 16.95 16.42
N GLY A 425 24.36 16.15 16.73
CA GLY A 425 22.98 16.59 16.86
C GLY A 425 22.23 16.90 15.57
N GLN A 426 22.84 16.63 14.39
CA GLN A 426 22.23 16.84 13.09
C GLN A 426 21.97 15.52 12.37
N VAL A 427 20.90 15.47 11.56
CA VAL A 427 20.56 14.29 10.75
C VAL A 427 21.67 14.05 9.72
N ALA A 428 22.35 12.91 9.83
CA ALA A 428 23.38 12.47 8.91
C ALA A 428 22.80 11.52 7.83
N ASP A 429 21.87 10.65 8.21
CA ASP A 429 21.22 9.70 7.32
C ASP A 429 19.88 9.28 7.94
N PHE A 430 18.94 8.84 7.09
CA PHE A 430 17.68 8.31 7.56
C PHE A 430 17.13 7.24 6.63
N GLN A 431 16.21 6.46 7.15
CA GLN A 431 15.44 5.47 6.39
C GLN A 431 14.03 5.39 6.94
N MET A 432 13.07 5.28 6.05
CA MET A 432 11.65 5.02 6.41
C MET A 432 11.22 3.66 5.86
N ASN A 433 10.18 3.08 6.45
CA ASN A 433 9.54 1.91 5.88
C ASN A 433 8.99 2.25 4.48
N ARG A 434 9.38 1.50 3.46
CA ARG A 434 9.05 1.83 2.05
C ARG A 434 7.62 1.49 1.66
N ILE A 435 7.07 0.37 2.14
CA ILE A 435 5.81 -0.18 1.60
C ILE A 435 4.97 -0.91 2.65
N CYS A 436 5.54 -1.38 3.75
CA CYS A 436 4.89 -2.32 4.64
C CYS A 436 4.81 -1.82 6.08
N ALA A 437 3.62 -1.83 6.65
CA ALA A 437 3.38 -1.53 8.06
C ALA A 437 3.86 -2.66 9.02
N ALA A 438 4.50 -3.71 8.53
CA ALA A 438 5.07 -4.81 9.33
C ALA A 438 6.30 -4.37 10.13
N GLY A 439 6.17 -3.61 11.12
CA GLY A 439 7.22 -2.97 11.93
C GLY A 439 6.71 -1.66 12.51
N THR A 440 5.38 -1.47 12.50
CA THR A 440 4.69 -0.28 13.00
C THR A 440 3.64 -0.65 14.04
N GLY A 441 3.12 0.34 14.75
CA GLY A 441 2.13 0.16 15.81
C GLY A 441 0.81 -0.45 15.33
N SER A 442 0.37 -0.12 14.11
CA SER A 442 -0.87 -0.68 13.56
C SER A 442 -0.83 -2.19 13.37
N PHE A 443 0.36 -2.77 13.19
CA PHE A 443 0.52 -4.21 13.17
C PHE A 443 0.12 -4.85 14.50
N VAL A 444 0.58 -4.28 15.63
CA VAL A 444 0.23 -4.79 16.96
C VAL A 444 -1.24 -4.56 17.27
N GLU A 445 -1.77 -3.37 16.94
CA GLU A 445 -3.17 -3.03 17.14
C GLU A 445 -4.10 -3.99 16.39
N GLU A 446 -3.80 -4.28 15.11
CA GLU A 446 -4.55 -5.23 14.29
C GLU A 446 -4.53 -6.65 14.91
N GLN A 447 -3.35 -7.13 15.36
CA GLN A 447 -3.25 -8.46 15.92
C GLN A 447 -3.88 -8.56 17.32
N ALA A 448 -3.75 -7.54 18.17
CA ALA A 448 -4.40 -7.47 19.47
C ALA A 448 -5.93 -7.54 19.32
N ALA A 449 -6.50 -6.73 18.40
CA ALA A 449 -7.94 -6.74 18.11
C ALA A 449 -8.43 -8.12 17.65
N ARG A 450 -7.68 -8.80 16.76
CA ARG A 450 -8.02 -10.16 16.26
C ARG A 450 -7.94 -11.23 17.35
N MET A 451 -7.05 -11.05 18.32
CA MET A 451 -6.93 -11.94 19.47
C MET A 451 -7.94 -11.61 20.59
N GLY A 452 -8.74 -10.54 20.43
CA GLY A 452 -9.68 -10.08 21.43
C GLY A 452 -8.99 -9.49 22.68
N ILE A 453 -7.77 -8.97 22.54
CA ILE A 453 -6.96 -8.43 23.63
C ILE A 453 -6.99 -6.89 23.54
N PRO A 454 -7.39 -6.16 24.60
CA PRO A 454 -7.25 -4.70 24.62
C PRO A 454 -5.78 -4.30 24.40
N LEU A 455 -5.54 -3.29 23.56
CA LEU A 455 -4.18 -2.87 23.21
C LEU A 455 -3.30 -2.53 24.42
N ALA A 456 -3.89 -1.92 25.46
CA ALA A 456 -3.20 -1.59 26.70
C ALA A 456 -2.74 -2.82 27.50
N GLU A 457 -3.43 -3.95 27.37
CA GLU A 457 -3.13 -5.22 28.04
C GLU A 457 -2.15 -6.09 27.26
N PHE A 458 -1.94 -5.80 25.96
CA PHE A 458 -1.13 -6.65 25.08
C PHE A 458 0.33 -6.77 25.52
N GLY A 459 0.96 -5.65 25.89
CA GLY A 459 2.33 -5.64 26.39
C GLY A 459 2.51 -6.34 27.73
N PRO A 460 1.70 -6.03 28.76
CA PRO A 460 1.68 -6.77 30.03
C PRO A 460 1.45 -8.28 29.83
N LEU A 461 0.52 -8.68 28.97
CA LEU A 461 0.28 -10.08 28.64
C LEU A 461 1.52 -10.74 28.01
N ALA A 462 2.18 -10.07 27.09
CA ALA A 462 3.41 -10.56 26.46
C ALA A 462 4.55 -10.78 27.48
N LEU A 463 4.66 -9.89 28.47
CA LEU A 463 5.67 -10.02 29.56
C LEU A 463 5.34 -11.13 30.56
N SER A 464 4.07 -11.51 30.71
CA SER A 464 3.66 -12.62 31.60
C SER A 464 3.98 -14.01 31.03
N ALA A 465 4.33 -14.08 29.74
CA ALA A 465 4.60 -15.35 29.07
C ALA A 465 5.88 -16.00 29.58
N PRO A 466 5.88 -17.31 29.84
CA PRO A 466 7.10 -18.06 30.23
C PRO A 466 8.10 -18.22 29.08
N SER A 467 7.63 -18.05 27.84
CA SER A 467 8.44 -18.15 26.62
C SER A 467 7.74 -17.33 25.50
N ALA A 468 8.45 -17.06 24.42
CA ALA A 468 7.89 -16.46 23.21
C ALA A 468 7.86 -17.50 22.07
N VAL A 469 6.76 -17.56 21.31
CA VAL A 469 6.68 -18.42 20.12
C VAL A 469 7.44 -17.78 18.98
N GLU A 470 8.21 -18.56 18.23
CA GLU A 470 8.86 -18.09 17.01
C GLU A 470 7.84 -17.97 15.88
N LEU A 471 7.48 -16.74 15.49
CA LEU A 471 6.51 -16.42 14.44
C LEU A 471 7.16 -15.99 13.12
N GLY A 472 8.48 -15.80 13.12
CA GLY A 472 9.24 -15.33 11.97
C GLY A 472 9.04 -13.84 11.70
N GLU A 473 9.55 -13.38 10.55
CA GLU A 473 9.61 -11.97 10.15
C GLU A 473 8.75 -11.72 8.91
N ARG A 474 7.50 -12.13 8.95
CA ARG A 474 6.57 -12.02 7.84
C ARG A 474 5.70 -10.74 7.95
N CYS A 475 5.09 -10.32 6.84
CA CYS A 475 4.15 -9.21 6.89
C CYS A 475 2.87 -9.61 7.64
N THR A 476 2.05 -8.62 7.99
CA THR A 476 0.77 -8.77 8.72
C THR A 476 -0.11 -9.91 8.21
N VAL A 477 -0.18 -10.07 6.90
CA VAL A 477 -1.01 -11.09 6.25
C VAL A 477 -0.45 -12.51 6.45
N PHE A 478 0.87 -12.67 6.34
CA PHE A 478 1.49 -13.99 6.46
C PHE A 478 1.73 -14.42 7.91
N ILE A 479 1.88 -13.47 8.85
CA ILE A 479 2.08 -13.79 10.26
C ILE A 479 0.82 -14.38 10.88
N GLU A 480 -0.34 -14.03 10.36
CA GLU A 480 -1.62 -14.56 10.83
C GLU A 480 -1.70 -16.09 10.71
N THR A 481 -1.22 -16.65 9.61
CA THR A 481 -1.12 -18.11 9.45
C THR A 481 -0.19 -18.71 10.51
N ALA A 482 0.92 -18.04 10.85
CA ALA A 482 1.84 -18.49 11.89
C ALA A 482 1.19 -18.42 13.29
N ILE A 483 0.43 -17.35 13.57
CA ILE A 483 -0.33 -17.18 14.81
C ILE A 483 -1.35 -18.32 14.96
N GLN A 484 -2.16 -18.55 13.94
CA GLN A 484 -3.16 -19.59 13.93
C GLN A 484 -2.52 -20.98 14.10
N SER A 485 -1.41 -21.22 13.43
CA SER A 485 -0.63 -22.46 13.60
C SER A 485 -0.08 -22.61 15.01
N ALA A 486 0.43 -21.55 15.63
CA ALA A 486 0.94 -21.59 17.02
C ALA A 486 -0.17 -21.86 18.03
N LEU A 487 -1.28 -21.13 17.95
CA LEU A 487 -2.45 -21.34 18.80
C LEU A 487 -3.00 -22.77 18.64
N SER A 488 -2.96 -23.33 17.40
CA SER A 488 -3.39 -24.70 17.13
C SER A 488 -2.50 -25.78 17.76
N ARG A 489 -1.25 -25.47 17.96
CA ARG A 489 -0.28 -26.35 18.58
C ARG A 489 -0.22 -26.19 20.10
N GLY A 490 -1.16 -25.45 20.70
CA GLY A 490 -1.26 -25.28 22.16
C GLY A 490 -0.45 -24.11 22.71
N ALA A 491 0.03 -23.16 21.90
CA ALA A 491 0.60 -21.93 22.43
C ALA A 491 -0.48 -21.09 23.14
N SER A 492 -0.14 -20.52 24.27
CA SER A 492 -1.01 -19.57 24.96
C SER A 492 -1.05 -18.23 24.22
N GLN A 493 -2.10 -17.46 24.43
CA GLN A 493 -2.19 -16.09 23.90
C GLN A 493 -1.01 -15.22 24.37
N ALA A 494 -0.54 -15.41 25.60
CA ALA A 494 0.62 -14.71 26.15
C ALA A 494 1.91 -15.04 25.37
N GLU A 495 2.18 -16.32 25.10
CA GLU A 495 3.34 -16.75 24.29
C GLU A 495 3.29 -16.22 22.86
N VAL A 496 2.10 -16.16 22.25
CA VAL A 496 1.89 -15.56 20.92
C VAL A 496 2.10 -14.04 20.96
N ALA A 497 1.58 -13.35 21.97
CA ALA A 497 1.80 -11.91 22.13
C ALA A 497 3.30 -11.57 22.30
N ALA A 498 4.03 -12.38 23.07
CA ALA A 498 5.49 -12.25 23.22
C ALA A 498 6.22 -12.50 21.88
N GLY A 499 5.80 -13.51 21.11
CA GLY A 499 6.30 -13.79 19.77
C GLY A 499 6.05 -12.64 18.78
N LEU A 500 4.89 -11.99 18.85
CA LEU A 500 4.55 -10.83 18.03
C LEU A 500 5.40 -9.61 18.38
N CYS A 501 5.66 -9.32 19.66
CA CYS A 501 6.58 -8.27 20.07
C CYS A 501 7.99 -8.47 19.49
N ARG A 502 8.49 -9.70 19.47
CA ARG A 502 9.79 -10.02 18.83
C ARG A 502 9.75 -9.87 17.31
N SER A 503 8.67 -10.35 16.70
CA SER A 503 8.51 -10.28 15.23
C SER A 503 8.50 -8.85 14.72
N ILE A 504 7.82 -7.92 15.43
CA ILE A 504 7.80 -6.51 15.02
C ILE A 504 9.19 -5.88 15.12
N VAL A 505 9.93 -6.14 16.18
CA VAL A 505 11.29 -5.64 16.39
C VAL A 505 12.24 -6.14 15.31
N ARG A 506 12.23 -7.43 15.03
CA ARG A 506 13.03 -8.01 13.95
C ARG A 506 12.66 -7.49 12.57
N ASN A 507 11.37 -7.35 12.29
CA ASN A 507 10.90 -6.72 11.04
C ASN A 507 11.42 -5.30 10.90
N TYR A 508 11.40 -4.51 11.99
CA TYR A 508 11.93 -3.15 11.98
C TYR A 508 13.45 -3.15 11.75
N LEU A 509 14.20 -3.93 12.51
CA LEU A 509 15.67 -4.01 12.40
C LEU A 509 16.13 -4.48 11.01
N HIS A 510 15.48 -5.51 10.44
CA HIS A 510 15.89 -6.07 9.17
C HIS A 510 15.37 -5.30 7.95
N LYS A 511 14.17 -4.73 7.99
CA LYS A 511 13.55 -4.09 6.81
C LYS A 511 13.66 -2.57 6.80
N VAL A 512 13.70 -1.92 7.96
CA VAL A 512 13.82 -0.46 8.06
C VAL A 512 15.28 -0.08 8.29
N VAL A 513 15.90 -0.61 9.33
CA VAL A 513 17.33 -0.35 9.60
C VAL A 513 18.21 -1.04 8.55
N GLY A 514 17.98 -2.33 8.28
CA GLY A 514 18.71 -3.11 7.27
C GLY A 514 20.22 -3.17 7.56
N ALA A 515 21.03 -2.81 6.58
CA ALA A 515 22.50 -2.77 6.69
C ALA A 515 23.05 -1.45 7.26
N LYS A 516 22.18 -0.52 7.71
CA LYS A 516 22.62 0.76 8.27
C LYS A 516 23.25 0.58 9.66
N PRO A 517 24.28 1.36 10.00
CA PRO A 517 24.94 1.26 11.29
C PRO A 517 24.02 1.72 12.43
N VAL A 518 23.92 0.91 13.47
CA VAL A 518 23.27 1.28 14.72
C VAL A 518 24.34 1.69 15.72
N GLY A 519 24.26 2.93 16.20
CA GLY A 519 25.27 3.50 17.08
C GLY A 519 25.24 2.95 18.51
N SER A 520 25.92 3.64 19.40
CA SER A 520 26.06 3.23 20.81
C SER A 520 24.97 3.82 21.72
N ARG A 521 24.30 4.89 21.29
CA ARG A 521 23.24 5.59 22.04
C ARG A 521 21.97 5.70 21.21
N VAL A 522 21.14 4.71 21.36
CA VAL A 522 19.88 4.55 20.61
C VAL A 522 18.72 5.05 21.45
N VAL A 523 17.92 5.97 20.89
CA VAL A 523 16.71 6.48 21.52
C VAL A 523 15.48 5.95 20.78
N LEU A 524 14.57 5.31 21.49
CA LEU A 524 13.27 4.86 20.95
C LEU A 524 12.21 5.94 21.20
N GLN A 525 11.48 6.29 20.13
CA GLN A 525 10.38 7.27 20.12
C GLN A 525 9.16 6.70 19.41
N GLY A 526 8.02 7.40 19.53
CA GLY A 526 6.76 7.03 18.89
C GLY A 526 5.86 6.18 19.78
N GLY A 527 4.57 6.12 19.44
CA GLY A 527 3.51 5.51 20.25
C GLY A 527 3.70 4.03 20.55
N VAL A 528 4.52 3.30 19.76
CA VAL A 528 4.83 1.88 20.00
C VAL A 528 5.57 1.66 21.33
N ALA A 529 6.30 2.66 21.81
CA ALA A 529 7.01 2.57 23.10
C ALA A 529 6.07 2.51 24.34
N TYR A 530 4.76 2.75 24.18
CA TYR A 530 3.77 2.42 25.20
C TYR A 530 3.67 0.92 25.51
N ASN A 531 4.10 0.07 24.57
CA ASN A 531 4.05 -1.37 24.74
C ASN A 531 5.34 -1.90 25.39
N PRO A 532 5.32 -2.27 26.70
CA PRO A 532 6.51 -2.72 27.40
C PRO A 532 7.09 -4.03 26.85
N GLY A 533 6.28 -4.88 26.22
CA GLY A 533 6.74 -6.09 25.56
C GLY A 533 7.62 -5.80 24.33
N ILE A 534 7.32 -4.74 23.57
CA ILE A 534 8.13 -4.30 22.43
C ILE A 534 9.44 -3.69 22.92
N VAL A 535 9.38 -2.84 23.96
CA VAL A 535 10.59 -2.28 24.59
C VAL A 535 11.51 -3.41 25.06
N ALA A 536 10.96 -4.42 25.76
CA ALA A 536 11.72 -5.61 26.18
C ALA A 536 12.35 -6.36 25.01
N ALA A 537 11.61 -6.51 23.90
CA ALA A 537 12.13 -7.17 22.71
C ALA A 537 13.29 -6.39 22.06
N PHE A 538 13.21 -5.06 21.98
CA PHE A 538 14.32 -4.21 21.56
C PHE A 538 15.54 -4.31 22.48
N GLN A 539 15.31 -4.35 23.79
CA GLN A 539 16.40 -4.50 24.77
C GLN A 539 17.12 -5.85 24.66
N GLN A 540 16.41 -6.91 24.31
CA GLN A 540 17.05 -8.21 24.05
C GLN A 540 17.97 -8.18 22.82
N GLU A 541 17.68 -7.37 21.82
CA GLU A 541 18.51 -7.21 20.61
C GLU A 541 19.65 -6.19 20.80
N LEU A 542 19.43 -5.12 21.56
CA LEU A 542 20.34 -3.97 21.64
C LEU A 542 21.03 -3.80 23.03
N GLY A 543 20.51 -4.46 24.06
CA GLY A 543 21.02 -4.31 25.42
C GLY A 543 20.81 -2.91 25.99
N GLU A 544 21.77 -2.45 26.78
CA GLU A 544 21.77 -1.13 27.44
C GLU A 544 21.96 0.06 26.49
N ARG A 545 22.25 -0.19 25.21
CA ARG A 545 22.35 0.87 24.21
C ARG A 545 21.02 1.56 23.93
N LEU A 546 19.89 0.88 24.21
CA LEU A 546 18.54 1.40 23.96
C LEU A 546 18.02 2.13 25.20
N THR A 547 17.60 3.37 25.00
CA THR A 547 16.83 4.16 25.95
C THR A 547 15.51 4.59 25.33
N VAL A 548 14.48 4.80 26.14
CA VAL A 548 13.20 5.34 25.65
C VAL A 548 13.15 6.82 25.94
N SER A 549 12.80 7.66 24.97
CA SER A 549 12.66 9.11 25.16
C SER A 549 11.59 9.42 26.20
N PRO A 550 11.80 10.36 27.12
CA PRO A 550 10.75 10.79 28.07
C PRO A 550 9.48 11.26 27.35
N CYS A 551 9.61 11.96 26.24
CA CYS A 551 8.49 12.46 25.43
C CYS A 551 8.15 11.55 24.24
N PHE A 552 8.42 10.24 24.34
CA PHE A 552 8.25 9.29 23.24
C PHE A 552 6.90 9.37 22.49
N PRO A 553 5.74 9.60 23.14
CA PRO A 553 4.48 9.61 22.41
C PRO A 553 4.20 10.91 21.63
N ILE A 554 4.84 12.01 22.03
CA ILE A 554 4.59 13.37 21.53
C ILE A 554 5.84 14.01 20.92
N SER A 555 6.86 13.21 20.64
CA SER A 555 8.19 13.69 20.20
C SER A 555 8.13 14.52 18.91
N GLY A 556 7.26 14.16 17.94
CA GLY A 556 7.07 14.92 16.71
C GLY A 556 6.55 16.34 16.97
N ALA A 557 5.46 16.48 17.73
CA ALA A 557 4.89 17.77 18.10
C ALA A 557 5.85 18.59 18.97
N TYR A 558 6.54 17.93 19.91
CA TYR A 558 7.55 18.58 20.75
C TYR A 558 8.71 19.15 19.91
N GLY A 559 9.22 18.37 18.96
CA GLY A 559 10.27 18.83 18.06
C GLY A 559 9.81 19.96 17.13
N ALA A 560 8.54 19.91 16.67
CA ALA A 560 7.94 20.98 15.88
C ALA A 560 7.86 22.30 16.64
N ALA A 561 7.51 22.26 17.95
CA ALA A 561 7.52 23.45 18.82
C ALA A 561 8.92 24.07 18.91
N LEU A 562 9.95 23.26 19.20
CA LEU A 562 11.33 23.73 19.27
C LEU A 562 11.81 24.38 17.96
N LEU A 563 11.52 23.73 16.83
CA LEU A 563 11.89 24.23 15.50
C LEU A 563 11.15 25.52 15.11
N ALA A 564 9.90 25.68 15.55
CA ALA A 564 9.14 26.89 15.31
C ALA A 564 9.78 28.08 16.03
N LEU A 565 10.12 27.89 17.30
CA LEU A 565 10.79 28.91 18.09
C LEU A 565 12.14 29.34 17.49
N GLU A 566 12.90 28.38 16.96
CA GLU A 566 14.19 28.64 16.28
C GLU A 566 14.02 29.41 14.96
N SER A 567 12.88 29.25 14.29
CA SER A 567 12.63 29.77 12.94
C SER A 567 11.99 31.17 12.95
N VAL A 568 11.19 31.48 13.97
CA VAL A 568 10.41 32.73 14.05
C VAL A 568 11.33 33.93 14.25
N ARG A 569 11.07 35.03 13.52
CA ARG A 569 11.83 36.30 13.58
C ARG A 569 10.96 37.52 13.91
N GLY A 570 9.68 37.33 14.25
CA GLY A 570 8.70 38.36 14.53
C GLY A 570 7.51 37.81 15.30
N PRO A 571 6.40 38.54 15.35
CA PRO A 571 5.14 38.03 15.92
C PRO A 571 4.67 36.79 15.15
N SER A 572 4.04 35.85 15.86
CA SER A 572 3.46 34.65 15.24
C SER A 572 2.37 35.01 14.21
N CYS A 573 2.34 34.28 13.11
CA CYS A 573 1.33 34.38 12.05
C CYS A 573 0.07 33.54 12.37
N PHE A 574 0.05 32.85 13.49
CA PHE A 574 -1.05 31.96 13.87
C PHE A 574 -2.38 32.72 14.03
N HIS A 575 -3.41 32.23 13.35
CA HIS A 575 -4.76 32.77 13.41
C HIS A 575 -5.84 31.73 13.75
N GLY A 576 -5.45 30.47 13.95
CA GLY A 576 -6.39 29.38 14.20
C GLY A 576 -7.28 29.09 12.97
N PHE A 577 -8.44 28.49 13.26
CA PHE A 577 -9.46 28.22 12.22
C PHE A 577 -10.50 29.35 12.08
N ASP A 578 -10.44 30.40 12.93
CA ASP A 578 -11.51 31.41 13.10
C ASP A 578 -11.44 32.61 12.14
N THR A 579 -10.53 32.63 11.21
CA THR A 579 -10.60 33.67 10.21
C THR A 579 -11.79 33.43 9.30
N ALA A 580 -12.90 34.11 9.59
CA ALA A 580 -14.00 34.38 8.67
C ALA A 580 -13.52 35.25 7.47
N THR A 581 -12.42 34.97 6.90
CA THR A 581 -12.16 35.32 5.53
C THR A 581 -12.83 34.22 4.73
N GLY A 582 -14.02 34.52 4.17
CA GLY A 582 -14.62 33.83 3.04
C GLY A 582 -13.70 33.86 1.81
N ALA A 583 -12.45 33.48 2.00
CA ALA A 583 -11.68 32.85 0.98
C ALA A 583 -12.35 31.49 0.80
N GLU A 584 -13.43 31.46 -0.04
CA GLU A 584 -13.67 30.30 -0.89
C GLU A 584 -12.30 29.68 -1.11
N HIS A 585 -12.15 28.40 -0.75
CA HIS A 585 -10.95 27.64 -1.04
C HIS A 585 -10.62 27.92 -2.52
N ALA A 586 -9.78 28.90 -2.78
CA ALA A 586 -8.99 28.92 -3.96
C ALA A 586 -8.15 27.63 -3.80
N ALA A 587 -8.75 26.50 -4.20
CA ALA A 587 -8.05 25.30 -4.58
C ALA A 587 -6.83 25.85 -5.28
N GLY A 588 -5.65 25.59 -4.75
CA GLY A 588 -4.41 26.04 -5.38
C GLY A 588 -4.48 25.64 -6.84
N PRO A 589 -3.84 26.34 -7.83
CA PRO A 589 -4.16 26.34 -9.25
C PRO A 589 -4.70 24.97 -9.62
N GLY A 590 -6.00 24.95 -9.79
CA GLY A 590 -6.86 23.86 -9.29
C GLY A 590 -6.47 22.55 -9.93
N VAL A 591 -6.82 21.45 -9.31
CA VAL A 591 -6.92 20.14 -9.97
C VAL A 591 -7.44 20.31 -11.41
N ALA A 592 -8.39 21.20 -11.64
CA ALA A 592 -8.87 21.62 -12.97
C ALA A 592 -7.79 22.29 -13.85
N GLU A 593 -6.94 23.17 -13.32
CA GLU A 593 -5.85 23.79 -14.09
C GLU A 593 -4.69 22.82 -14.35
N ASN A 594 -4.39 21.94 -13.40
CA ASN A 594 -3.44 20.84 -13.61
C ASN A 594 -3.97 19.86 -14.65
N ILE A 595 -5.24 19.45 -14.57
CA ILE A 595 -5.89 18.61 -15.58
C ILE A 595 -5.86 19.31 -16.95
N ALA A 596 -6.20 20.59 -17.02
CA ALA A 596 -6.14 21.37 -18.25
C ALA A 596 -4.70 21.51 -18.78
N PHE A 597 -3.70 21.59 -17.91
CA PHE A 597 -2.29 21.57 -18.30
C PHE A 597 -1.90 20.24 -18.92
N TYR A 598 -2.25 19.11 -18.27
CA TYR A 598 -1.97 17.77 -18.80
C TYR A 598 -2.74 17.48 -20.10
N GLN A 599 -3.98 17.94 -20.21
CA GLN A 599 -4.77 17.84 -21.45
C GLN A 599 -4.12 18.64 -22.57
N ARG A 600 -3.66 19.87 -22.31
CA ARG A 600 -2.92 20.69 -23.29
C ARG A 600 -1.57 20.06 -23.65
N ALA A 601 -0.84 19.50 -22.69
CA ALA A 601 0.39 18.80 -22.96
C ALA A 601 0.17 17.55 -23.82
N GLY A 602 -0.89 16.79 -23.56
CA GLY A 602 -1.32 15.66 -24.37
C GLY A 602 -1.72 16.06 -25.78
N ALA A 603 -2.50 17.14 -25.92
CA ALA A 603 -2.89 17.68 -27.22
C ALA A 603 -1.67 18.13 -28.05
N LEU A 604 -0.65 18.73 -27.43
CA LEU A 604 0.60 19.11 -28.10
C LEU A 604 1.41 17.91 -28.59
N LEU A 605 1.38 16.78 -27.83
CA LEU A 605 2.04 15.54 -28.26
C LEU A 605 1.33 14.87 -29.43
N LEU A 606 0.02 15.06 -29.54
CA LEU A 606 -0.81 14.52 -30.62
C LEU A 606 -1.02 15.51 -31.79
N GLU A 607 -0.36 16.66 -31.76
CA GLU A 607 -0.49 17.66 -32.81
C GLU A 607 -0.07 17.08 -34.18
N GLY A 608 -0.96 17.19 -35.20
CA GLY A 608 -0.75 16.61 -36.54
C GLY A 608 -0.97 15.10 -36.62
N TYR A 609 -1.44 14.45 -35.54
CA TYR A 609 -1.92 13.08 -35.59
C TYR A 609 -3.36 13.02 -36.09
N ASP A 610 -3.59 12.13 -37.02
CA ASP A 610 -4.91 11.85 -37.58
C ASP A 610 -5.14 10.32 -37.49
N PRO A 611 -6.15 9.81 -36.78
CA PRO A 611 -6.41 8.39 -36.66
C PRO A 611 -6.97 7.75 -37.94
N ILE A 612 -7.32 8.56 -38.95
CA ILE A 612 -7.96 8.05 -40.19
C ILE A 612 -6.97 7.16 -40.95
N ARG A 613 -7.41 5.95 -41.29
CA ARG A 613 -6.66 5.01 -42.13
C ARG A 613 -7.06 5.17 -43.58
N VAL A 614 -6.09 5.45 -44.43
CA VAL A 614 -6.28 5.49 -45.88
C VAL A 614 -6.32 4.04 -46.40
N PRO A 615 -7.39 3.62 -47.09
CA PRO A 615 -7.47 2.24 -47.68
C PRO A 615 -6.29 1.95 -48.57
N GLY A 616 -5.82 0.68 -48.56
CA GLY A 616 -4.69 0.21 -49.36
C GLY A 616 -3.30 0.58 -48.82
N LYS A 617 -3.18 1.37 -47.80
CA LYS A 617 -1.89 1.63 -47.11
C LYS A 617 -1.74 0.73 -45.90
N LYS A 618 -0.55 0.13 -45.72
CA LYS A 618 -0.19 -0.62 -44.51
C LYS A 618 -0.23 0.30 -43.26
N THR A 619 -0.59 -0.28 -42.14
CA THR A 619 -0.77 0.42 -40.86
C THR A 619 0.31 0.06 -39.85
N VAL A 620 0.98 1.05 -39.30
CA VAL A 620 1.89 0.90 -38.16
C VAL A 620 1.14 1.29 -36.89
N GLY A 621 0.97 0.31 -35.99
CA GLY A 621 0.43 0.54 -34.66
C GLY A 621 1.50 1.08 -33.72
N VAL A 622 1.14 2.04 -32.86
CA VAL A 622 2.02 2.62 -31.82
C VAL A 622 1.34 2.48 -30.48
N PRO A 623 1.89 1.71 -29.52
CA PRO A 623 1.28 1.59 -28.18
C PRO A 623 1.50 2.88 -27.37
N TYR A 624 0.42 3.44 -26.83
CA TYR A 624 0.45 4.67 -26.03
C TYR A 624 0.89 4.36 -24.58
N ALA A 625 2.09 3.80 -24.43
CA ALA A 625 2.65 3.31 -23.18
C ALA A 625 4.13 3.65 -23.03
N LEU A 626 4.64 3.57 -21.81
CA LEU A 626 6.05 3.79 -21.45
C LEU A 626 6.59 5.11 -22.01
N VAL A 627 7.73 5.03 -22.72
CA VAL A 627 8.46 6.21 -23.24
C VAL A 627 7.91 6.76 -24.56
N ILE A 628 6.91 6.12 -25.16
CA ILE A 628 6.41 6.52 -26.47
C ILE A 628 5.90 7.97 -26.51
N HIS A 629 5.43 8.48 -25.39
CA HIS A 629 5.02 9.89 -25.26
C HIS A 629 6.07 10.88 -25.74
N LYS A 630 7.35 10.56 -25.58
CA LYS A 630 8.45 11.41 -26.06
C LYS A 630 8.75 11.25 -27.55
N PHE A 631 8.52 10.06 -28.08
CA PHE A 631 8.93 9.69 -29.42
C PHE A 631 7.76 9.67 -30.42
N PHE A 632 6.53 9.80 -29.94
CA PHE A 632 5.34 9.73 -30.81
C PHE A 632 5.34 10.77 -31.94
N PRO A 633 5.63 12.08 -31.69
CA PRO A 633 5.66 13.05 -32.80
C PRO A 633 6.67 12.68 -33.90
N MET A 634 7.85 12.15 -33.50
CA MET A 634 8.86 11.66 -34.43
C MET A 634 8.35 10.44 -35.19
N ALA A 635 7.78 9.45 -34.49
CA ALA A 635 7.29 8.23 -35.11
C ALA A 635 6.13 8.51 -36.08
N ASN A 636 5.18 9.34 -35.67
CA ASN A 636 4.04 9.74 -36.51
C ASN A 636 4.53 10.42 -37.82
N ALA A 637 5.41 11.43 -37.70
CA ALA A 637 5.95 12.10 -38.88
C ALA A 637 6.79 11.17 -39.75
N PHE A 638 7.60 10.29 -39.18
CA PHE A 638 8.45 9.34 -39.88
C PHE A 638 7.62 8.34 -40.72
N PHE A 639 6.68 7.65 -40.10
CA PHE A 639 5.88 6.63 -40.78
C PHE A 639 4.93 7.22 -41.82
N ARG A 640 4.33 8.37 -41.55
CA ARG A 640 3.47 9.07 -42.53
C ARG A 640 4.25 9.49 -43.76
N ASN A 641 5.46 10.05 -43.61
CA ASN A 641 6.31 10.40 -44.71
C ASN A 641 6.81 9.18 -45.52
N LEU A 642 6.88 8.01 -44.89
CA LEU A 642 7.15 6.76 -45.59
C LEU A 642 5.91 6.16 -46.29
N GLY A 643 4.74 6.79 -46.15
CA GLY A 643 3.50 6.36 -46.82
C GLY A 643 2.68 5.35 -46.05
N PHE A 644 2.88 5.19 -44.73
CA PHE A 644 2.10 4.30 -43.88
C PHE A 644 0.97 5.04 -43.15
N ASN A 645 -0.10 4.33 -42.82
CA ASN A 645 -1.03 4.75 -41.80
C ASN A 645 -0.37 4.62 -40.43
N VAL A 646 -0.68 5.52 -39.49
CA VAL A 646 -0.25 5.43 -38.10
C VAL A 646 -1.48 5.33 -37.20
N LEU A 647 -1.56 4.28 -36.41
CA LEU A 647 -2.60 4.09 -35.41
C LEU A 647 -1.99 4.08 -34.01
N LEU A 648 -2.34 5.08 -33.21
CA LEU A 648 -2.01 5.13 -31.80
C LEU A 648 -3.10 4.40 -31.00
N SER A 649 -2.72 3.53 -30.06
CA SER A 649 -3.69 2.95 -29.15
C SER A 649 -4.31 4.04 -28.24
N PRO A 650 -5.55 3.86 -27.76
CA PRO A 650 -6.20 4.85 -26.91
C PRO A 650 -5.43 5.04 -25.59
N PRO A 651 -5.67 6.13 -24.85
CA PRO A 651 -5.20 6.22 -23.47
C PRO A 651 -5.63 4.99 -22.65
N THR A 652 -4.82 4.61 -21.66
CA THR A 652 -5.14 3.47 -20.78
C THR A 652 -6.56 3.58 -20.23
N ASN A 653 -7.37 2.58 -20.52
CA ASN A 653 -8.76 2.44 -20.10
C ASN A 653 -9.01 1.03 -19.59
N GLU A 654 -10.23 0.70 -19.17
CA GLU A 654 -10.58 -0.61 -18.61
C GLU A 654 -10.33 -1.77 -19.60
N GLU A 655 -10.54 -1.54 -20.90
CA GLU A 655 -10.27 -2.53 -21.94
C GLU A 655 -8.77 -2.84 -22.07
N ILE A 656 -7.93 -1.81 -22.12
CA ILE A 656 -6.46 -1.98 -22.13
C ILE A 656 -5.99 -2.70 -20.87
N ILE A 657 -6.55 -2.35 -19.69
CA ILE A 657 -6.20 -3.02 -18.42
C ILE A 657 -6.59 -4.49 -18.47
N ARG A 658 -7.79 -4.81 -18.95
CA ARG A 658 -8.27 -6.19 -19.10
C ARG A 658 -7.36 -6.99 -20.04
N LEU A 659 -7.03 -6.46 -21.21
CA LEU A 659 -6.12 -7.08 -22.16
C LEU A 659 -4.72 -7.28 -21.56
N ALA A 660 -4.21 -6.30 -20.80
CA ALA A 660 -2.92 -6.43 -20.11
C ALA A 660 -2.90 -7.58 -19.10
N GLN A 661 -3.98 -7.74 -18.33
CA GLN A 661 -4.10 -8.83 -17.36
C GLN A 661 -4.19 -10.22 -18.01
N GLN A 662 -4.86 -10.31 -19.16
CA GLN A 662 -5.02 -11.57 -19.90
C GLN A 662 -3.74 -12.02 -20.63
N THR A 663 -2.90 -11.08 -21.04
CA THR A 663 -1.75 -11.34 -21.91
C THR A 663 -0.40 -11.31 -21.21
N ALA A 664 -0.28 -10.68 -20.03
CA ALA A 664 0.95 -10.71 -19.25
C ALA A 664 1.17 -12.09 -18.63
N GLN A 665 2.25 -12.77 -19.04
CA GLN A 665 2.57 -14.14 -18.59
C GLN A 665 3.19 -14.21 -17.20
N ALA A 666 3.72 -13.11 -16.69
CA ALA A 666 4.37 -13.03 -15.38
C ALA A 666 4.05 -11.72 -14.66
N GLU A 667 4.20 -11.73 -13.35
CA GLU A 667 4.13 -10.51 -12.56
C GLU A 667 5.32 -9.61 -12.87
N THR A 668 5.01 -8.36 -13.24
CA THR A 668 5.97 -7.32 -13.60
C THR A 668 5.47 -5.95 -13.14
N CYS A 669 6.29 -4.91 -13.28
CA CYS A 669 5.83 -3.56 -12.96
C CYS A 669 4.61 -3.16 -13.80
N TYR A 670 3.68 -2.42 -13.20
CA TYR A 670 2.39 -2.11 -13.83
C TYR A 670 2.51 -1.39 -15.19
N PRO A 671 3.41 -0.43 -15.40
CA PRO A 671 3.61 0.18 -16.73
C PRO A 671 4.06 -0.83 -17.81
N ALA A 672 4.90 -1.81 -17.46
CA ALA A 672 5.29 -2.86 -18.38
C ALA A 672 4.11 -3.81 -18.68
N LYS A 673 3.30 -4.13 -17.66
CA LYS A 673 2.06 -4.91 -17.84
C LYS A 673 1.07 -4.20 -18.77
N LEU A 674 0.88 -2.89 -18.64
CA LEU A 674 0.02 -2.09 -19.51
C LEU A 674 0.48 -2.11 -20.99
N LEU A 675 1.79 -2.19 -21.26
CA LEU A 675 2.28 -2.30 -22.61
C LEU A 675 1.71 -3.54 -23.31
N HIS A 676 1.58 -4.69 -22.63
CA HIS A 676 0.93 -5.89 -23.20
C HIS A 676 -0.50 -5.58 -23.64
N GLY A 677 -1.29 -4.87 -22.85
CA GLY A 677 -2.66 -4.49 -23.18
C GLY A 677 -2.75 -3.55 -24.38
N HIS A 678 -1.88 -2.55 -24.46
CA HIS A 678 -1.83 -1.63 -25.60
C HIS A 678 -1.44 -2.34 -26.89
N MET A 679 -0.48 -3.27 -26.83
CA MET A 679 -0.06 -4.06 -27.99
C MET A 679 -1.12 -5.08 -28.40
N ALA A 680 -1.81 -5.71 -27.45
CA ALA A 680 -2.94 -6.61 -27.71
C ALA A 680 -4.08 -5.87 -28.42
N TRP A 681 -4.46 -4.70 -27.91
CA TRP A 681 -5.49 -3.87 -28.55
C TRP A 681 -5.12 -3.52 -30.01
N LEU A 682 -3.86 -3.12 -30.25
CA LEU A 682 -3.40 -2.83 -31.62
C LEU A 682 -3.44 -4.06 -32.54
N ALA A 683 -3.09 -5.24 -32.01
CA ALA A 683 -3.17 -6.49 -32.75
C ALA A 683 -4.63 -6.85 -33.13
N GLU A 684 -5.59 -6.58 -32.24
CA GLU A 684 -7.03 -6.74 -32.53
C GLU A 684 -7.54 -5.73 -33.56
N GLN A 685 -6.91 -4.55 -33.69
CA GLN A 685 -7.25 -3.57 -34.74
C GLN A 685 -6.70 -3.92 -36.12
N GLY A 686 -6.03 -5.06 -36.29
CA GLY A 686 -5.52 -5.51 -37.58
C GLY A 686 -4.42 -4.60 -38.16
N VAL A 687 -3.44 -4.21 -37.33
CA VAL A 687 -2.27 -3.47 -37.81
C VAL A 687 -1.26 -4.43 -38.46
N ASP A 688 -0.52 -3.95 -39.48
CA ASP A 688 0.50 -4.76 -40.16
C ASP A 688 1.81 -4.87 -39.37
N SER A 689 2.09 -3.86 -38.54
CA SER A 689 3.28 -3.85 -37.69
C SER A 689 3.03 -2.98 -36.44
N ILE A 690 3.78 -3.26 -35.38
CA ILE A 690 3.75 -2.49 -34.13
C ILE A 690 5.14 -1.89 -33.89
N PHE A 691 5.19 -0.56 -33.75
CA PHE A 691 6.41 0.17 -33.43
C PHE A 691 6.52 0.46 -31.94
N MET A 692 7.52 -0.09 -31.29
CA MET A 692 7.85 0.20 -29.91
C MET A 692 9.37 0.11 -29.68
N PRO A 693 10.08 1.23 -29.45
CA PRO A 693 11.53 1.19 -29.23
C PRO A 693 11.88 0.61 -27.86
N SER A 694 13.00 -0.11 -27.82
CA SER A 694 13.71 -0.43 -26.57
C SER A 694 14.69 0.70 -26.25
N VAL A 695 14.56 1.32 -25.06
CA VAL A 695 15.47 2.36 -24.62
C VAL A 695 16.46 1.77 -23.63
N HIS A 696 17.73 1.66 -24.05
CA HIS A 696 18.80 1.07 -23.25
C HIS A 696 19.47 2.11 -22.35
N THR A 697 19.88 3.24 -22.92
CA THR A 697 20.54 4.30 -22.15
C THR A 697 19.75 5.60 -22.20
N MET A 698 19.91 6.42 -21.15
CA MET A 698 19.26 7.72 -21.03
C MET A 698 20.32 8.75 -20.65
N ARG A 699 20.47 9.81 -21.44
CA ARG A 699 21.39 10.89 -21.11
C ARG A 699 20.97 11.61 -19.83
N HIS A 700 21.89 11.69 -18.87
CA HIS A 700 21.70 12.40 -17.61
C HIS A 700 22.82 13.43 -17.41
N GLU A 701 22.47 14.71 -17.39
CA GLU A 701 23.44 15.81 -17.40
C GLU A 701 24.30 15.89 -16.14
N SER A 702 23.82 15.38 -15.00
CA SER A 702 24.53 15.37 -13.71
C SER A 702 25.15 14.02 -13.36
N SER A 703 25.07 13.03 -14.25
CA SER A 703 25.70 11.72 -14.00
C SER A 703 27.18 11.74 -14.37
N HIS A 704 27.99 11.17 -13.49
CA HIS A 704 29.41 10.93 -13.71
C HIS A 704 29.71 9.56 -14.32
N VAL A 705 28.67 8.78 -14.60
CA VAL A 705 28.77 7.44 -15.20
C VAL A 705 28.78 7.59 -16.72
N GLU A 706 29.68 6.85 -17.39
CA GLU A 706 29.85 6.90 -18.84
C GLU A 706 28.57 6.49 -19.58
N HIS A 707 27.85 5.46 -19.09
CA HIS A 707 26.62 4.99 -19.65
C HIS A 707 25.52 4.89 -18.59
N ASN A 708 24.40 5.59 -18.79
CA ASN A 708 23.26 5.57 -17.89
C ASN A 708 22.20 4.59 -18.40
N TYR A 709 22.33 3.32 -18.03
CA TYR A 709 21.34 2.30 -18.42
C TYR A 709 19.99 2.56 -17.81
N GLY A 710 18.95 2.45 -18.64
CA GLY A 710 17.57 2.56 -18.22
C GLY A 710 17.07 1.31 -17.48
N CYS A 711 15.83 1.36 -17.04
CA CYS A 711 15.15 0.22 -16.42
C CYS A 711 15.16 -1.00 -17.37
N VAL A 712 15.47 -2.19 -16.85
CA VAL A 712 15.49 -3.47 -17.62
C VAL A 712 14.17 -3.70 -18.38
N TYR A 713 13.02 -3.35 -17.78
CA TYR A 713 11.73 -3.48 -18.48
C TYR A 713 11.58 -2.52 -19.66
N MET A 714 12.16 -1.33 -19.61
CA MET A 714 12.18 -0.43 -20.79
C MET A 714 13.03 -0.98 -21.94
N GLN A 715 14.02 -1.81 -21.62
CA GLN A 715 14.88 -2.47 -22.61
C GLN A 715 14.21 -3.71 -23.21
N THR A 716 13.47 -4.49 -22.43
CA THR A 716 13.01 -5.84 -22.80
C THR A 716 11.49 -5.96 -23.01
N ALA A 717 10.66 -5.13 -22.37
CA ALA A 717 9.21 -5.27 -22.40
C ALA A 717 8.59 -5.32 -23.81
N PRO A 718 9.07 -4.59 -24.84
CA PRO A 718 8.50 -4.69 -26.18
C PRO A 718 8.60 -6.11 -26.77
N ARG A 719 9.73 -6.78 -26.57
CA ARG A 719 9.94 -8.15 -27.05
C ARG A 719 9.16 -9.17 -26.22
N LEU A 720 9.11 -8.99 -24.89
CA LEU A 720 8.34 -9.84 -24.00
C LEU A 720 6.84 -9.78 -24.36
N ALA A 721 6.31 -8.59 -24.59
CA ALA A 721 4.91 -8.43 -25.00
C ALA A 721 4.64 -9.02 -26.38
N ALA A 722 5.55 -8.84 -27.35
CA ALA A 722 5.41 -9.41 -28.67
C ALA A 722 5.37 -10.96 -28.64
N ASN A 723 6.24 -11.58 -27.84
CA ASN A 723 6.27 -13.02 -27.66
C ASN A 723 5.00 -13.53 -26.94
N ALA A 724 4.56 -12.85 -25.89
CA ALA A 724 3.36 -13.22 -25.14
C ALA A 724 2.09 -13.15 -26.00
N LEU A 725 2.05 -12.24 -26.97
CA LEU A 725 0.95 -12.07 -27.94
C LEU A 725 1.09 -12.92 -29.19
N ASP A 726 2.20 -13.63 -29.37
CA ASP A 726 2.53 -14.41 -30.56
C ASP A 726 2.33 -13.60 -31.86
N LEU A 727 2.90 -12.38 -31.89
CA LEU A 727 2.70 -11.44 -33.01
C LEU A 727 3.18 -12.02 -34.33
N GLU A 728 4.22 -12.86 -34.31
CA GLU A 728 4.77 -13.50 -35.51
C GLU A 728 3.75 -14.41 -36.17
N ARG A 729 3.06 -15.28 -35.42
CA ARG A 729 1.97 -16.14 -35.93
C ARG A 729 0.77 -15.35 -36.42
N ARG A 730 0.55 -14.17 -35.84
CA ARG A 730 -0.51 -13.24 -36.28
C ARG A 730 -0.12 -12.44 -37.52
N GLY A 731 1.09 -12.62 -38.06
CA GLY A 731 1.61 -11.89 -39.22
C GLY A 731 1.89 -10.42 -38.95
N ILE A 732 2.03 -10.03 -37.67
CA ILE A 732 2.28 -8.63 -37.25
C ILE A 732 3.77 -8.45 -36.95
N ALA A 733 4.44 -7.59 -37.70
CA ALA A 733 5.87 -7.36 -37.53
C ALA A 733 6.14 -6.42 -36.32
N LEU A 734 7.03 -6.83 -35.41
CA LEU A 734 7.52 -5.94 -34.37
C LEU A 734 8.66 -5.06 -34.92
N LEU A 735 8.45 -3.74 -34.90
CA LEU A 735 9.47 -2.74 -35.23
C LEU A 735 10.06 -2.22 -33.90
N ASN A 736 11.15 -2.84 -33.44
CA ASN A 736 11.75 -2.61 -32.14
C ASN A 736 13.21 -2.10 -32.27
N PRO A 737 13.41 -0.82 -32.65
CA PRO A 737 14.76 -0.27 -32.66
C PRO A 737 15.28 -0.07 -31.23
N VAL A 738 16.60 -0.23 -31.07
CA VAL A 738 17.30 0.10 -29.83
C VAL A 738 17.67 1.59 -29.83
N PHE A 739 17.28 2.30 -28.79
CA PHE A 739 17.64 3.69 -28.59
C PHE A 739 18.63 3.82 -27.44
N ASP A 740 19.88 4.13 -27.82
CA ASP A 740 20.97 4.46 -26.94
C ASP A 740 21.15 5.98 -26.92
N LEU A 741 20.44 6.68 -26.01
CA LEU A 741 20.36 8.14 -26.01
C LEU A 741 21.68 8.80 -25.57
N ASP A 742 22.57 8.07 -24.90
CA ASP A 742 23.91 8.55 -24.54
C ASP A 742 24.86 8.61 -25.74
N PHE A 743 24.65 7.80 -26.76
CA PHE A 743 25.46 7.76 -27.98
C PHE A 743 25.08 8.83 -29.03
N GLY A 744 24.17 9.71 -28.65
CA GLY A 744 23.79 10.87 -29.45
C GLY A 744 22.71 10.64 -30.51
N GLN A 745 22.50 11.67 -31.33
CA GLN A 745 21.39 11.68 -32.30
C GLN A 745 21.67 10.78 -33.51
N GLU A 746 22.91 10.50 -33.83
CA GLU A 746 23.30 9.67 -34.97
C GLU A 746 22.94 8.19 -34.76
N ALA A 747 23.10 7.66 -33.54
CA ALA A 747 22.73 6.30 -33.18
C ALA A 747 21.21 6.09 -33.32
N MET A 748 20.42 7.03 -32.82
CA MET A 748 18.97 7.00 -32.97
C MET A 748 18.53 7.12 -34.43
N ALA A 749 19.20 7.99 -35.20
CA ALA A 749 18.93 8.15 -36.64
C ALA A 749 19.22 6.84 -37.40
N SER A 750 20.33 6.18 -37.11
CA SER A 750 20.72 4.89 -37.70
C SER A 750 19.71 3.81 -37.36
N ALA A 751 19.25 3.74 -36.11
CA ALA A 751 18.21 2.80 -35.67
C ALA A 751 16.88 3.01 -36.43
N MET A 752 16.45 4.25 -36.60
CA MET A 752 15.23 4.57 -37.37
C MET A 752 15.35 4.28 -38.86
N LEU A 753 16.51 4.51 -39.46
CA LEU A 753 16.76 4.12 -40.85
C LEU A 753 16.72 2.60 -41.01
N GLY A 754 17.19 1.85 -40.01
CA GLY A 754 17.04 0.38 -39.95
C GLY A 754 15.56 -0.05 -40.00
N VAL A 755 14.69 0.62 -39.24
CA VAL A 755 13.24 0.40 -39.30
C VAL A 755 12.68 0.66 -40.69
N GLY A 756 13.13 1.75 -41.37
CA GLY A 756 12.75 2.04 -42.75
C GLY A 756 13.12 0.92 -43.71
N LYS A 757 14.30 0.31 -43.57
CA LYS A 757 14.73 -0.84 -44.35
C LYS A 757 13.88 -2.07 -44.09
N GLN A 758 13.54 -2.38 -42.83
CA GLN A 758 12.63 -3.48 -42.48
C GLN A 758 11.26 -3.34 -43.15
N LEU A 759 10.80 -2.13 -43.33
CA LEU A 759 9.53 -1.81 -44.00
C LEU A 759 9.66 -1.76 -45.55
N GLY A 760 10.79 -2.15 -46.12
CA GLY A 760 11.04 -2.15 -47.56
C GLY A 760 11.22 -0.72 -48.14
N ARG A 761 11.62 0.24 -47.33
CA ARG A 761 11.89 1.63 -47.73
C ARG A 761 13.37 1.94 -47.66
N PRO A 762 14.08 2.03 -48.78
CA PRO A 762 15.52 2.24 -48.81
C PRO A 762 15.91 3.63 -48.27
N THR A 763 17.18 3.78 -47.87
CA THR A 763 17.75 4.97 -47.25
C THR A 763 17.42 6.30 -47.95
N PRO A 764 17.36 6.43 -49.28
CA PRO A 764 17.01 7.68 -49.95
C PRO A 764 15.61 8.20 -49.62
N ARG A 765 14.65 7.30 -49.33
CA ARG A 765 13.31 7.67 -48.86
C ARG A 765 13.23 7.80 -47.32
N GLY A 766 14.05 7.10 -46.60
CA GLY A 766 14.10 7.14 -45.15
C GLY A 766 14.68 8.44 -44.61
N LEU A 767 15.66 9.04 -45.26
CA LEU A 767 16.34 10.26 -44.79
C LEU A 767 15.43 11.49 -44.73
N PRO A 768 14.60 11.83 -45.73
CA PRO A 768 13.62 12.94 -45.65
C PRO A 768 12.58 12.67 -44.55
N ALA A 769 12.12 11.43 -44.39
CA ALA A 769 11.17 11.04 -43.35
C ALA A 769 11.77 11.23 -41.94
N LEU A 770 13.04 10.86 -41.76
CA LEU A 770 13.78 11.07 -40.54
C LEU A 770 13.95 12.55 -40.18
N LEU A 771 14.29 13.39 -41.18
CA LEU A 771 14.44 14.84 -41.00
C LEU A 771 13.09 15.48 -40.62
N SER A 772 11.98 15.01 -41.22
CA SER A 772 10.64 15.43 -40.83
C SER A 772 10.32 15.03 -39.39
N GLY A 773 10.64 13.80 -38.99
CA GLY A 773 10.50 13.32 -37.62
C GLY A 773 11.32 14.12 -36.60
N ALA A 774 12.57 14.45 -36.93
CA ALA A 774 13.44 15.28 -36.09
C ALA A 774 12.90 16.72 -35.92
N LYS A 775 12.36 17.31 -36.98
CA LYS A 775 11.67 18.61 -36.93
C LYS A 775 10.43 18.55 -36.03
N ALA A 776 9.63 17.48 -36.11
CA ALA A 776 8.45 17.30 -35.27
C ALA A 776 8.79 17.24 -33.76
N VAL A 777 9.92 16.68 -33.38
CA VAL A 777 10.42 16.73 -31.98
C VAL A 777 10.89 18.14 -31.59
N GLY A 778 11.45 18.90 -32.53
CA GLY A 778 11.90 20.28 -32.31
C GLY A 778 10.77 21.31 -32.11
N ILE A 779 9.63 21.11 -32.77
CA ILE A 779 8.46 22.01 -32.72
C ILE A 779 7.89 22.17 -31.30
N PRO A 780 7.66 21.11 -30.52
CA PRO A 780 7.22 21.22 -29.13
C PRO A 780 8.24 21.94 -28.23
N ARG A 781 9.55 21.75 -28.50
CA ARG A 781 10.62 22.47 -27.78
C ARG A 781 10.59 23.98 -28.06
N GLN A 782 10.40 24.40 -29.31
CA GLN A 782 10.30 25.82 -29.65
C GLN A 782 8.98 26.45 -29.16
N ARG A 783 7.86 25.73 -29.19
CA ARG A 783 6.55 26.21 -28.67
C ARG A 783 6.54 26.21 -27.14
N ARG A 784 7.15 25.24 -26.46
CA ARG A 784 7.44 25.33 -25.03
C ARG A 784 8.25 26.60 -24.73
N ARG A 785 9.14 27.02 -25.62
CA ARG A 785 9.87 28.30 -25.52
C ARG A 785 8.96 29.53 -25.70
N ARG A 786 7.87 29.47 -26.39
CA ARG A 786 6.97 30.62 -26.67
C ARG A 786 5.69 30.67 -25.82
N GLY A 787 5.31 29.58 -25.13
CA GLY A 787 3.94 29.42 -24.60
C GLY A 787 3.79 29.24 -23.09
N GLY A 788 4.84 29.36 -22.29
CA GLY A 788 4.76 29.09 -20.85
C GLY A 788 4.74 30.36 -19.99
N ASN A 789 3.61 31.00 -19.83
CA ASN A 789 3.41 31.92 -18.69
C ASN A 789 2.94 31.09 -17.50
N CYS A 790 3.86 30.83 -16.55
CA CYS A 790 3.48 30.28 -15.24
C CYS A 790 2.95 31.43 -14.38
N TRP A 791 1.78 31.24 -13.86
CA TRP A 791 1.14 32.19 -12.94
C TRP A 791 1.80 32.13 -11.58
N HIS A 792 2.24 33.28 -11.07
CA HIS A 792 2.70 33.38 -9.68
C HIS A 792 1.53 33.94 -8.82
N PRO A 793 1.32 33.47 -7.58
CA PRO A 793 0.22 33.95 -6.73
C PRO A 793 0.20 35.46 -6.46
N SER A 794 1.30 36.16 -6.77
CA SER A 794 1.40 37.62 -6.68
C SER A 794 0.97 38.42 -7.93
N GLY A 795 0.35 37.76 -8.91
CA GLY A 795 -0.12 38.41 -10.15
C GLY A 795 0.97 38.83 -11.15
N ARG A 796 2.23 38.40 -10.94
CA ARG A 796 3.33 38.68 -11.87
C ARG A 796 3.63 37.46 -12.74
N THR A 797 3.62 37.66 -14.06
CA THR A 797 4.03 36.61 -15.02
C THR A 797 5.53 36.46 -15.06
N THR A 798 6.06 35.36 -14.59
CA THR A 798 7.45 34.94 -14.75
C THR A 798 7.53 33.80 -15.77
N ARG A 799 8.39 33.92 -16.79
CA ARG A 799 8.62 32.83 -17.75
C ARG A 799 9.50 31.78 -17.09
N CYS A 800 8.91 30.66 -16.71
CA CYS A 800 9.61 29.51 -16.17
C CYS A 800 9.81 28.41 -17.22
N TRP A 801 11.04 27.95 -17.30
CA TRP A 801 11.47 26.86 -18.18
C TRP A 801 11.76 25.63 -17.33
N CYS A 802 10.89 24.65 -17.34
CA CYS A 802 11.21 23.32 -16.84
C CYS A 802 11.43 22.36 -18.02
N SER A 803 12.68 22.13 -18.38
CA SER A 803 13.05 20.95 -19.15
C SER A 803 13.20 19.78 -18.18
N LEU A 804 12.21 18.91 -18.13
CA LEU A 804 12.31 17.66 -17.40
C LEU A 804 13.11 16.66 -18.23
N PRO A 805 14.33 16.25 -17.82
CA PRO A 805 14.96 15.07 -18.37
C PRO A 805 14.32 13.83 -17.72
N GLY A 806 13.71 12.99 -18.54
CA GLY A 806 13.73 11.56 -18.42
C GLY A 806 13.07 10.83 -17.26
N THR A 807 12.27 11.44 -16.39
CA THR A 807 11.55 10.72 -15.32
C THR A 807 10.05 10.73 -15.56
N MET A 808 9.40 9.61 -15.25
CA MET A 808 7.94 9.56 -15.14
C MET A 808 7.48 10.71 -14.26
N ALA A 809 6.72 11.65 -14.81
CA ALA A 809 6.21 12.77 -14.06
C ALA A 809 5.12 12.25 -13.10
N PHE A 810 5.51 11.99 -11.85
CA PHE A 810 4.57 12.15 -10.76
C PHE A 810 4.39 13.66 -10.52
N PRO A 811 3.18 14.13 -10.20
CA PRO A 811 2.96 15.53 -9.91
C PRO A 811 3.61 15.87 -8.56
N THR A 812 4.86 16.33 -8.60
CA THR A 812 5.49 16.97 -7.45
C THR A 812 5.14 18.46 -7.48
N ARG A 813 4.50 18.93 -6.43
CA ARG A 813 4.34 20.36 -6.17
C ARG A 813 5.73 20.98 -6.01
N CYS A 814 6.12 21.88 -6.92
CA CYS A 814 7.35 22.67 -6.74
C CYS A 814 7.15 23.60 -5.53
N SER A 815 7.82 23.29 -4.42
CA SER A 815 8.09 24.28 -3.39
C SER A 815 9.20 25.24 -3.90
N THR A 816 9.29 26.45 -3.37
CA THR A 816 10.32 27.44 -3.74
C THR A 816 11.75 26.94 -3.59
N TRP A 817 11.97 25.88 -2.81
CA TRP A 817 13.29 25.26 -2.61
C TRP A 817 13.65 24.26 -3.71
N GLU A 818 12.72 23.52 -4.25
CA GLU A 818 12.93 22.62 -5.41
C GLU A 818 13.22 23.43 -6.68
N PHE A 819 12.73 24.66 -6.74
CA PHE A 819 13.00 25.56 -7.85
C PHE A 819 14.49 25.94 -7.97
N HIS A 820 15.18 26.17 -6.86
CA HIS A 820 16.64 26.38 -6.86
C HIS A 820 17.41 25.12 -7.23
N GLY A 821 16.99 23.95 -6.76
CA GLY A 821 17.59 22.67 -7.13
C GLY A 821 17.47 22.35 -8.63
N CYS A 822 16.30 22.62 -9.23
CA CYS A 822 16.08 22.40 -10.66
C CYS A 822 16.92 23.34 -11.55
N CYS A 823 17.13 24.59 -11.15
CA CYS A 823 17.98 25.54 -11.88
C CYS A 823 19.46 25.14 -11.84
N TRP A 824 19.93 24.58 -10.74
CA TRP A 824 21.32 24.10 -10.59
C TRP A 824 21.60 22.83 -11.41
N SER A 825 20.64 21.90 -11.48
CA SER A 825 20.79 20.69 -12.28
C SER A 825 20.68 20.93 -13.79
N ALA A 826 20.17 22.07 -14.22
CA ALA A 826 20.01 22.43 -15.64
C ALA A 826 21.22 23.16 -16.25
N GLY A 827 22.28 23.41 -15.48
CA GLY A 827 23.48 24.10 -15.99
C GLY A 827 23.24 25.53 -16.45
N ILE A 828 22.14 26.16 -16.05
CA ILE A 828 21.81 27.55 -16.44
C ILE A 828 22.58 28.48 -15.50
N ARG A 829 23.56 29.17 -16.01
CA ARG A 829 24.18 30.30 -15.32
C ARG A 829 23.06 31.35 -15.11
N SER A 830 22.71 31.57 -13.86
CA SER A 830 21.77 32.62 -13.48
C SER A 830 22.45 33.97 -13.64
N SER A 831 22.03 34.79 -14.58
CA SER A 831 22.26 36.23 -14.48
C SER A 831 21.47 36.76 -13.28
N PRO A 832 22.04 37.66 -12.46
CA PRO A 832 21.32 38.15 -11.28
C PRO A 832 20.03 38.84 -11.66
N CYS A 833 18.97 38.50 -10.99
CA CYS A 833 17.67 39.16 -11.11
C CYS A 833 17.78 40.58 -10.53
N PRO A 834 17.44 41.65 -11.28
CA PRO A 834 17.60 43.03 -10.81
C PRO A 834 16.74 43.45 -9.64
N THR A 835 15.88 42.57 -9.13
CA THR A 835 14.87 42.88 -8.08
C THR A 835 15.04 42.09 -6.78
N CYS A 836 16.14 41.32 -6.59
CA CYS A 836 16.44 40.67 -5.31
C CYS A 836 17.44 41.52 -4.49
N PRO A 837 17.19 41.74 -3.21
CA PRO A 837 18.14 42.45 -2.35
C PRO A 837 19.46 41.65 -2.19
N PRO A 838 20.63 42.31 -2.09
CA PRO A 838 21.91 41.63 -2.03
C PRO A 838 22.11 41.03 -0.64
N THR A 839 22.04 39.72 -0.55
CA THR A 839 22.59 38.96 0.56
C THR A 839 24.02 38.58 0.19
N THR A 840 24.99 39.17 0.86
CA THR A 840 26.42 38.93 0.72
C THR A 840 26.77 37.49 1.11
N TRP A 841 27.13 36.69 0.12
CA TRP A 841 27.80 35.41 0.34
C TRP A 841 29.28 35.58 0.10
N ILE A 842 30.09 35.51 1.19
CA ILE A 842 31.53 35.43 1.11
C ILE A 842 31.88 33.97 0.80
N CYS A 843 32.19 33.72 -0.48
CA CYS A 843 32.76 32.45 -0.91
C CYS A 843 34.29 32.55 -0.79
N ARG A 844 34.89 31.99 0.25
CA ARG A 844 36.35 31.81 0.33
C ARG A 844 36.75 30.70 -0.63
N ARG A 845 37.40 31.06 -1.72
CA ARG A 845 38.16 30.14 -2.57
C ARG A 845 39.36 29.64 -1.79
N THR A 846 39.46 28.35 -1.53
CA THR A 846 40.71 27.68 -1.24
C THR A 846 41.19 27.00 -2.53
N THR A 847 42.22 27.53 -3.10
CA THR A 847 43.01 26.93 -4.18
C THR A 847 43.83 25.76 -3.66
N PRO A 848 43.89 24.60 -4.33
CA PRO A 848 44.92 23.60 -4.05
C PRO A 848 46.18 23.91 -4.83
N ILE A 849 47.30 24.01 -4.12
CA ILE A 849 48.65 24.10 -4.68
C ILE A 849 49.09 22.68 -5.05
N CYS A 850 49.34 22.44 -6.33
CA CYS A 850 50.08 21.27 -6.81
C CYS A 850 51.57 21.56 -6.81
N THR A 851 52.35 20.73 -6.12
CA THR A 851 53.79 20.53 -6.44
C THR A 851 54.08 19.04 -6.32
N GLY A 852 54.55 18.44 -7.44
CA GLY A 852 55.06 17.07 -7.54
C GLY A 852 56.42 16.89 -6.86
N PRO A 853 57.25 15.82 -7.06
CA PRO A 853 57.38 15.02 -8.27
C PRO A 853 57.50 13.48 -8.06
N LEU A 854 57.34 12.76 -9.16
CA LEU A 854 57.89 11.48 -9.61
C LEU A 854 58.82 10.63 -8.68
N ALA A 855 58.40 9.38 -8.44
CA ALA A 855 59.33 8.25 -8.39
C ALA A 855 58.64 6.94 -8.80
N SER A 856 59.27 6.28 -9.76
CA SER A 856 58.99 4.95 -10.35
C SER A 856 59.12 3.83 -9.34
N THR A 857 58.29 2.79 -9.45
CA THR A 857 58.72 1.37 -9.39
C THR A 857 57.60 0.41 -9.75
N SER A 858 57.84 -0.29 -10.84
CA SER A 858 57.61 -1.71 -11.20
C SER A 858 56.44 -2.52 -10.60
N CYS A 859 55.61 -3.01 -11.51
CA CYS A 859 54.76 -4.21 -11.39
C CYS A 859 55.56 -5.50 -11.12
N PRO A 860 54.92 -6.50 -10.52
CA PRO A 860 54.86 -7.79 -11.19
C PRO A 860 53.41 -8.31 -11.32
N GLY A 861 53.23 -9.06 -12.39
CA GLY A 861 51.97 -9.64 -12.88
C GLY A 861 51.55 -10.96 -12.21
N PRO A 862 50.64 -11.72 -12.83
CA PRO A 862 49.51 -12.34 -12.16
C PRO A 862 49.73 -13.84 -11.84
N SER A 863 49.01 -14.35 -10.83
CA SER A 863 48.81 -15.82 -10.70
C SER A 863 47.52 -16.17 -10.01
N SER A 864 46.78 -17.04 -10.72
CA SER A 864 45.90 -18.12 -10.28
C SER A 864 44.53 -17.78 -9.65
N TRP A 865 43.52 -17.99 -10.45
CA TRP A 865 42.14 -18.26 -10.03
C TRP A 865 41.99 -19.72 -9.60
N PRO A 866 41.23 -20.07 -8.55
CA PRO A 866 40.79 -21.44 -8.31
C PRO A 866 39.41 -21.68 -8.93
N THR A 867 39.31 -22.78 -9.59
CA THR A 867 38.17 -23.46 -10.21
C THR A 867 37.06 -23.77 -9.16
N ILE A 868 35.83 -23.34 -9.41
CA ILE A 868 34.66 -23.80 -8.66
C ILE A 868 34.10 -25.04 -9.36
N GLN A 869 34.19 -26.19 -8.70
CA GLN A 869 33.49 -27.41 -9.08
C GLN A 869 32.02 -27.32 -8.70
N THR A 870 31.18 -27.53 -9.70
CA THR A 870 29.74 -27.81 -9.56
C THR A 870 29.50 -29.16 -8.90
N CYS A 871 28.78 -29.19 -7.78
CA CYS A 871 28.08 -30.38 -7.29
C CYS A 871 26.58 -30.13 -7.37
N MET A 872 25.92 -30.87 -8.25
CA MET A 872 24.49 -31.15 -8.16
C MET A 872 24.26 -32.34 -7.21
N PRO A 873 23.21 -32.36 -6.42
CA PRO A 873 22.63 -33.61 -5.93
C PRO A 873 21.35 -33.93 -6.69
N SER A 874 21.33 -35.14 -7.23
CA SER A 874 20.16 -35.88 -7.67
C SER A 874 19.38 -36.41 -6.48
N THR A 875 18.13 -36.23 -6.42
CA THR A 875 16.87 -37.00 -6.25
C THR A 875 15.76 -36.08 -5.72
#